data_083956a9d16cc9054fe76c85efec884a
#
_entry.id   083956a9d16cc9054fe76c85efec884a
#
_cell.length_a   1.000
_cell.length_b   1.000
_cell.length_c   1.000
_cell.angle_alpha   90.00
_cell.angle_beta   90.00
_cell.angle_gamma   90.00
#
_symmetry.space_group_name_H-M   'P 1'
#
loop_
_entity.id
_entity.type
_entity.pdbx_description
1 polymer ?
#
loop_
_entity_poly.entity_id
_entity_poly.type
_entity_poly.pdbx_seq_one_letter_code
_entity_poly.pdbx_strand_id
1 'polypeptide(L)'
;MSLLGGIRPPIAVLSVLLLALAGVTALTLGRVDQERVPKAVLNSQQYFAEDGAIALRASIDESVTDLTRTADLFSASGSVSPDAVLDKIGNVYQKWMGTAVVEIESGKLLAARGENVPLTVVDRSKLSDKNGLAPRMVRLENGETRLLAFAVLTWKGEPQKLLVASSSLRFPGISLGKLRAIAVIDERAQVLSSDGIDPAEQVMTEFQRLEIKDSKKQLKSFSKYAAKKAKQNPLQSKEPGSGGFKGVSGSITGEHFAGDRLVAGYATLAAPEPGGATVATSLGLTVIAMVKIADPPMAAGGPGFGLAAAGALLLIGGITVALLLGTVQRPLIRLYLESRRLTRGDLTRPVTVPKYGEAARIGDALERIRRQLHGEGDPDGPTRKRRLGARPLLAVAAVLLLVWSAPLMLLLNRAGDSVVVPQQIINDQRERTDTLTDRVRRALNEGHADLLSVASLVGNNTERAEMTEVLERTLAQHLRYESLYVVDKEGEVLARAGGDPRSDGVAPSTQPVRILDTKSKEPVIVGTAEISGRGGAVVGEFRIDFLNSLLKRPGLGQVRVVDAERRVIGGNTGYLAFEKLANSRLDALVAGSNQKVGLSARPSGVLYRTGDDIQIAAAAPFVGGGAAKSLGWTVVSYQPASGLAIPEYSLQNRTVLAGLLGITAAAACLGWLHIVVVRPLRAVTDQAEALAGGDRRTVLYPRHHDEVGAVTRSLELLRQQLAELRKRDGAKTPAGRN
;
A
#
# COMPACT_ATOMS: atom_id res chain seq x y z
N MET A 1 -5.82 56.76 -12.40
CA MET A 1 -4.66 55.87 -12.12
C MET A 1 -5.13 54.46 -12.24
N SER A 2 -4.64 53.72 -13.23
CA SER A 2 -5.04 52.32 -13.41
C SER A 2 -4.58 51.50 -12.17
N LEU A 3 -5.48 50.71 -11.61
CA LEU A 3 -5.22 49.81 -10.48
C LEU A 3 -4.06 48.78 -10.74
N LEU A 4 -3.62 48.69 -11.98
CA LEU A 4 -2.61 47.72 -12.45
C LEU A 4 -1.20 48.30 -12.68
N GLY A 5 -0.99 49.62 -12.49
CA GLY A 5 0.31 50.28 -12.65
C GLY A 5 0.95 50.60 -11.30
N GLY A 6 2.21 50.24 -11.15
CA GLY A 6 3.03 50.63 -10.00
C GLY A 6 3.65 49.45 -9.21
N ILE A 7 4.36 49.78 -8.15
CA ILE A 7 5.05 48.81 -7.26
C ILE A 7 4.02 48.07 -6.37
N ARG A 8 2.81 48.60 -6.19
CA ARG A 8 1.75 48.02 -5.34
C ARG A 8 1.23 46.67 -5.81
N PRO A 9 0.90 46.46 -7.12
CA PRO A 9 0.40 45.16 -7.59
C PRO A 9 1.38 44.00 -7.36
N PRO A 10 2.71 44.12 -7.70
CA PRO A 10 3.66 43.05 -7.41
C PRO A 10 3.76 42.68 -5.92
N ILE A 11 3.72 43.69 -5.04
CA ILE A 11 3.75 43.44 -3.58
C ILE A 11 2.46 42.78 -3.10
N ALA A 12 1.31 43.20 -3.62
CA ALA A 12 0.02 42.58 -3.29
C ALA A 12 -0.04 41.12 -3.75
N VAL A 13 0.38 40.83 -4.99
CA VAL A 13 0.43 39.45 -5.49
C VAL A 13 1.43 38.61 -4.72
N LEU A 14 2.60 39.14 -4.36
CA LEU A 14 3.55 38.45 -3.49
C LEU A 14 2.92 38.10 -2.14
N SER A 15 2.19 39.04 -1.54
CA SER A 15 1.50 38.82 -0.26
C SER A 15 0.43 37.74 -0.37
N VAL A 16 -0.36 37.74 -1.44
CA VAL A 16 -1.40 36.72 -1.70
C VAL A 16 -0.78 35.36 -1.94
N LEU A 17 0.31 35.28 -2.72
CA LEU A 17 1.03 34.04 -2.95
C LEU A 17 1.65 33.46 -1.68
N LEU A 18 2.24 34.31 -0.83
CA LEU A 18 2.79 33.90 0.47
C LEU A 18 1.70 33.39 1.41
N LEU A 19 0.52 34.05 1.44
CA LEU A 19 -0.65 33.59 2.20
C LEU A 19 -1.16 32.27 1.67
N ALA A 20 -1.29 32.09 0.36
CA ALA A 20 -1.71 30.85 -0.26
C ALA A 20 -0.73 29.72 0.04
N LEU A 21 0.57 29.99 -0.07
CA LEU A 21 1.63 29.01 0.25
C LEU A 21 1.62 28.65 1.74
N ALA A 22 1.44 29.61 2.63
CA ALA A 22 1.30 29.34 4.06
C ALA A 22 0.07 28.50 4.37
N GLY A 23 -1.07 28.78 3.70
CA GLY A 23 -2.28 27.96 3.78
C GLY A 23 -2.07 26.54 3.29
N VAL A 24 -1.42 26.36 2.15
CA VAL A 24 -1.05 25.03 1.62
C VAL A 24 -0.10 24.32 2.58
N THR A 25 0.91 25.02 3.12
CA THR A 25 1.86 24.45 4.08
C THR A 25 1.15 24.01 5.38
N ALA A 26 0.27 24.85 5.93
CA ALA A 26 -0.53 24.50 7.10
C ALA A 26 -1.44 23.30 6.86
N LEU A 27 -2.10 23.23 5.70
CA LEU A 27 -3.00 22.15 5.34
C LEU A 27 -2.25 20.84 5.02
N THR A 28 -1.12 20.91 4.34
CA THR A 28 -0.37 19.70 3.94
C THR A 28 0.41 19.10 5.10
N LEU A 29 1.02 19.94 5.95
CA LEU A 29 1.78 19.52 7.13
C LEU A 29 0.89 19.37 8.39
N GLY A 30 -0.21 20.12 8.48
CA GLY A 30 -1.17 20.05 9.59
C GLY A 30 -2.18 18.90 9.48
N ARG A 31 -2.43 18.39 8.26
CA ARG A 31 -3.19 17.16 8.00
C ARG A 31 -2.37 15.88 8.13
N VAL A 32 -1.32 15.87 8.92
CA VAL A 32 -0.86 14.63 9.51
C VAL A 32 -1.93 14.27 10.53
N ASP A 33 -3.00 13.65 10.01
CA ASP A 33 -4.08 13.16 10.81
C ASP A 33 -3.45 12.35 11.93
N GLN A 34 -3.88 12.64 13.12
CA GLN A 34 -3.74 11.79 14.29
C GLN A 34 -4.50 10.48 14.03
N GLU A 35 -4.20 9.80 12.91
CA GLU A 35 -4.60 8.41 12.77
C GLU A 35 -3.81 7.68 13.85
N ARG A 36 -4.50 7.46 14.97
CA ARG A 36 -3.99 6.73 16.14
C ARG A 36 -3.47 5.34 15.76
N VAL A 37 -3.80 4.88 14.56
CA VAL A 37 -3.34 3.62 13.98
C VAL A 37 -2.86 3.88 12.55
N PRO A 38 -1.62 3.52 12.19
CA PRO A 38 -1.11 3.66 10.82
C PRO A 38 -1.99 2.91 9.80
N LYS A 39 -2.29 3.54 8.66
CA LYS A 39 -3.05 2.89 7.56
C LYS A 39 -2.42 1.59 7.10
N ALA A 40 -1.10 1.49 7.13
CA ALA A 40 -0.39 0.25 6.81
C ALA A 40 -0.83 -0.91 7.71
N VAL A 41 -1.03 -0.68 9.01
CA VAL A 41 -1.51 -1.68 9.96
C VAL A 41 -2.98 -2.03 9.69
N LEU A 42 -3.83 -1.03 9.40
CA LEU A 42 -5.23 -1.24 9.01
C LEU A 42 -5.34 -2.10 7.73
N ASN A 43 -4.58 -1.75 6.71
CA ASN A 43 -4.54 -2.49 5.46
C ASN A 43 -4.03 -3.93 5.67
N SER A 44 -3.03 -4.11 6.53
CA SER A 44 -2.51 -5.43 6.86
C SER A 44 -3.58 -6.32 7.51
N GLN A 45 -4.40 -5.78 8.43
CA GLN A 45 -5.50 -6.53 9.02
C GLN A 45 -6.59 -6.87 8.00
N GLN A 46 -6.92 -5.95 7.09
CA GLN A 46 -7.80 -6.24 5.96
C GLN A 46 -7.28 -7.40 5.14
N TYR A 47 -6.01 -7.36 4.71
CA TYR A 47 -5.40 -8.43 3.92
C TYR A 47 -5.35 -9.76 4.67
N PHE A 48 -5.16 -9.72 6.00
CA PHE A 48 -5.21 -10.95 6.81
C PHE A 48 -6.61 -11.56 6.84
N ALA A 49 -7.66 -10.74 6.94
CA ALA A 49 -9.04 -11.21 6.85
C ALA A 49 -9.37 -11.77 5.45
N GLU A 50 -8.83 -11.14 4.39
CA GLU A 50 -8.96 -11.63 3.01
C GLU A 50 -8.30 -13.00 2.83
N ASP A 51 -7.09 -13.18 3.36
CA ASP A 51 -6.39 -14.47 3.37
C ASP A 51 -7.20 -15.54 4.11
N GLY A 52 -7.81 -15.17 5.25
CA GLY A 52 -8.71 -16.02 6.02
C GLY A 52 -9.97 -16.41 5.22
N ALA A 53 -10.60 -15.44 4.57
CA ALA A 53 -11.79 -15.69 3.75
C ALA A 53 -11.49 -16.62 2.57
N ILE A 54 -10.34 -16.45 1.92
CA ILE A 54 -9.93 -17.33 0.82
C ILE A 54 -9.62 -18.74 1.33
N ALA A 55 -8.94 -18.86 2.48
CA ALA A 55 -8.62 -20.15 3.08
C ALA A 55 -9.87 -20.91 3.51
N LEU A 56 -10.80 -20.22 4.17
CA LEU A 56 -12.06 -20.80 4.63
C LEU A 56 -12.93 -21.24 3.43
N ARG A 57 -13.07 -20.37 2.43
CA ARG A 57 -13.79 -20.72 1.19
C ARG A 57 -13.21 -21.96 0.55
N ALA A 58 -11.90 -22.00 0.32
CA ALA A 58 -11.24 -23.15 -0.28
C ALA A 58 -11.49 -24.44 0.52
N SER A 59 -11.38 -24.37 1.85
CA SER A 59 -11.61 -25.50 2.74
C SER A 59 -13.04 -26.03 2.67
N ILE A 60 -14.05 -25.14 2.62
CA ILE A 60 -15.46 -25.51 2.51
C ILE A 60 -15.75 -26.15 1.13
N ASP A 61 -15.37 -25.45 0.06
CA ASP A 61 -15.61 -25.92 -1.33
C ASP A 61 -14.95 -27.27 -1.56
N GLU A 62 -13.72 -27.44 -1.09
CA GLU A 62 -12.99 -28.69 -1.20
C GLU A 62 -13.60 -29.80 -0.36
N SER A 63 -14.05 -29.52 0.89
CA SER A 63 -14.70 -30.51 1.74
C SER A 63 -15.94 -31.08 1.07
N VAL A 64 -16.76 -30.23 0.46
CA VAL A 64 -17.98 -30.65 -0.24
C VAL A 64 -17.66 -31.40 -1.54
N THR A 65 -16.73 -30.87 -2.33
CA THR A 65 -16.33 -31.47 -3.62
C THR A 65 -15.74 -32.86 -3.41
N ASP A 66 -14.86 -33.03 -2.43
CA ASP A 66 -14.25 -34.35 -2.14
C ASP A 66 -15.27 -35.37 -1.65
N LEU A 67 -16.26 -34.93 -0.85
CA LEU A 67 -17.31 -35.83 -0.40
C LEU A 67 -18.17 -36.30 -1.59
N THR A 68 -18.58 -35.37 -2.45
CA THR A 68 -19.38 -35.69 -3.66
C THR A 68 -18.60 -36.61 -4.60
N ARG A 69 -17.35 -36.28 -4.87
CA ARG A 69 -16.47 -37.07 -5.71
C ARG A 69 -16.24 -38.47 -5.16
N THR A 70 -16.03 -38.58 -3.88
CA THR A 70 -15.87 -39.90 -3.22
C THR A 70 -17.13 -40.72 -3.33
N ALA A 71 -18.31 -40.11 -3.16
CA ALA A 71 -19.58 -40.79 -3.35
C ALA A 71 -19.80 -41.26 -4.82
N ASP A 72 -19.43 -40.43 -5.79
CA ASP A 72 -19.49 -40.77 -7.22
C ASP A 72 -18.56 -41.95 -7.56
N LEU A 73 -17.34 -41.93 -7.00
CA LEU A 73 -16.38 -43.05 -7.20
C LEU A 73 -16.92 -44.38 -6.61
N PHE A 74 -17.50 -44.35 -5.42
CA PHE A 74 -18.13 -45.54 -4.85
C PHE A 74 -19.35 -46.00 -5.63
N SER A 75 -20.16 -45.05 -6.13
CA SER A 75 -21.34 -45.35 -6.93
C SER A 75 -21.00 -45.99 -8.28
N ALA A 76 -19.84 -45.62 -8.85
CA ALA A 76 -19.32 -46.23 -10.11
C ALA A 76 -18.67 -47.61 -9.92
N SER A 77 -18.30 -47.96 -8.68
CA SER A 77 -17.75 -49.27 -8.33
C SER A 77 -18.86 -50.26 -7.94
N GLY A 78 -18.51 -51.53 -7.77
CA GLY A 78 -19.43 -52.52 -7.18
C GLY A 78 -19.89 -52.12 -5.78
N SER A 79 -21.07 -52.60 -5.36
CA SER A 79 -21.63 -52.32 -4.04
C SER A 79 -20.63 -52.62 -2.92
N VAL A 80 -20.46 -51.66 -2.01
CA VAL A 80 -19.54 -51.76 -0.89
C VAL A 80 -20.33 -51.53 0.42
N SER A 81 -19.99 -52.22 1.48
CA SER A 81 -20.64 -52.02 2.77
C SER A 81 -20.46 -50.59 3.30
N PRO A 82 -21.46 -50.05 4.01
CA PRO A 82 -21.37 -48.70 4.59
C PRO A 82 -20.13 -48.50 5.49
N ASP A 83 -19.74 -49.49 6.27
CA ASP A 83 -18.52 -49.47 7.09
C ASP A 83 -17.26 -49.37 6.27
N ALA A 84 -17.14 -50.15 5.18
CA ALA A 84 -15.98 -50.12 4.30
C ALA A 84 -15.86 -48.79 3.53
N VAL A 85 -17.00 -48.16 3.19
CA VAL A 85 -16.99 -46.76 2.63
C VAL A 85 -16.37 -45.80 3.61
N LEU A 86 -16.84 -45.82 4.88
CA LEU A 86 -16.34 -44.88 5.90
C LEU A 86 -14.87 -45.13 6.25
N ASP A 87 -14.45 -46.39 6.32
CA ASP A 87 -13.04 -46.76 6.59
C ASP A 87 -12.12 -46.28 5.46
N LYS A 88 -12.51 -46.46 4.19
CA LYS A 88 -11.74 -45.93 3.04
C LYS A 88 -11.66 -44.41 3.08
N ILE A 89 -12.77 -43.70 3.38
CA ILE A 89 -12.81 -42.25 3.52
C ILE A 89 -11.88 -41.77 4.63
N GLY A 90 -11.94 -42.40 5.82
CA GLY A 90 -11.13 -42.04 6.96
C GLY A 90 -9.64 -42.26 6.75
N ASN A 91 -9.25 -43.26 5.94
CA ASN A 91 -7.86 -43.53 5.58
C ASN A 91 -7.26 -42.47 4.63
N VAL A 92 -8.07 -41.89 3.77
CA VAL A 92 -7.64 -40.91 2.77
C VAL A 92 -7.75 -39.47 3.29
N TYR A 93 -8.86 -39.14 3.96
CA TYR A 93 -9.17 -37.78 4.35
C TYR A 93 -9.32 -37.64 5.87
N GLN A 94 -8.46 -36.83 6.50
CA GLN A 94 -8.49 -36.55 7.93
C GLN A 94 -9.22 -35.23 8.27
N LYS A 95 -9.84 -34.59 7.31
CA LYS A 95 -10.47 -33.28 7.47
C LYS A 95 -11.88 -33.31 8.09
N TRP A 96 -12.55 -34.44 8.00
CA TRP A 96 -13.89 -34.62 8.59
C TRP A 96 -13.78 -35.10 10.04
N MET A 97 -14.50 -34.43 10.90
CA MET A 97 -14.57 -34.77 12.35
C MET A 97 -15.45 -35.98 12.58
N GLY A 98 -16.50 -36.13 11.79
CA GLY A 98 -17.43 -37.25 11.83
C GLY A 98 -17.99 -37.54 10.44
N THR A 99 -18.24 -38.81 10.15
CA THR A 99 -18.87 -39.26 8.90
C THR A 99 -19.98 -40.29 9.23
N ALA A 100 -21.03 -40.29 8.43
CA ALA A 100 -22.13 -41.22 8.61
C ALA A 100 -22.75 -41.62 7.27
N VAL A 101 -23.25 -42.86 7.18
CA VAL A 101 -24.06 -43.33 6.08
C VAL A 101 -25.47 -43.64 6.59
N VAL A 102 -26.45 -43.03 5.93
CA VAL A 102 -27.87 -43.12 6.32
C VAL A 102 -28.71 -43.63 5.13
N GLU A 103 -29.64 -44.50 5.35
CA GLU A 103 -30.61 -44.88 4.34
C GLU A 103 -31.64 -43.75 4.15
N ILE A 104 -31.83 -43.28 2.90
CA ILE A 104 -32.62 -42.07 2.63
C ILE A 104 -34.12 -42.32 2.96
N GLU A 105 -34.66 -43.45 2.59
CA GLU A 105 -36.09 -43.77 2.75
C GLU A 105 -36.47 -43.92 4.25
N SER A 106 -35.76 -44.78 4.97
CA SER A 106 -36.07 -45.10 6.38
C SER A 106 -35.49 -44.12 7.37
N GLY A 107 -34.41 -43.43 7.02
CA GLY A 107 -33.60 -42.60 7.89
C GLY A 107 -32.75 -43.39 8.87
N LYS A 108 -32.60 -44.69 8.64
CA LYS A 108 -31.78 -45.56 9.50
C LYS A 108 -30.33 -45.26 9.33
N LEU A 109 -29.62 -45.01 10.45
CA LEU A 109 -28.18 -44.93 10.48
C LEU A 109 -27.60 -46.32 10.17
N LEU A 110 -26.81 -46.45 9.11
CA LEU A 110 -26.17 -47.69 8.70
C LEU A 110 -24.76 -47.86 9.24
N ALA A 111 -23.98 -46.77 9.26
CA ALA A 111 -22.66 -46.74 9.77
C ALA A 111 -22.29 -45.31 10.21
N ALA A 112 -21.38 -45.17 11.21
CA ALA A 112 -20.81 -43.87 11.61
C ALA A 112 -19.35 -44.05 12.05
N ARG A 113 -18.54 -43.01 11.85
CA ARG A 113 -17.14 -42.91 12.30
C ARG A 113 -16.85 -41.50 12.83
N GLY A 114 -15.99 -41.43 13.84
CA GLY A 114 -15.58 -40.17 14.44
C GLY A 114 -16.61 -39.53 15.34
N GLU A 115 -16.79 -38.20 15.26
CA GLU A 115 -17.74 -37.41 16.04
C GLU A 115 -19.20 -37.72 15.67
N ASN A 116 -20.11 -37.62 16.61
CA ASN A 116 -21.53 -37.78 16.30
C ASN A 116 -22.03 -36.72 15.32
N VAL A 117 -22.57 -37.18 14.20
CA VAL A 117 -23.16 -36.32 13.18
C VAL A 117 -24.60 -36.02 13.52
N PRO A 118 -25.03 -34.74 13.64
CA PRO A 118 -26.42 -34.39 14.01
C PRO A 118 -27.37 -34.62 12.83
N LEU A 119 -27.84 -35.85 12.68
CA LEU A 119 -28.72 -36.28 11.55
C LEU A 119 -30.13 -35.72 11.62
N THR A 120 -30.56 -35.23 12.76
CA THR A 120 -31.90 -34.63 12.99
C THR A 120 -32.13 -33.36 12.14
N VAL A 121 -31.08 -32.73 11.69
CA VAL A 121 -31.12 -31.51 10.87
C VAL A 121 -31.26 -31.81 9.37
N VAL A 122 -31.13 -33.07 8.96
CA VAL A 122 -31.25 -33.52 7.59
C VAL A 122 -32.71 -33.62 7.18
N ASP A 123 -33.17 -32.68 6.34
CA ASP A 123 -34.52 -32.73 5.76
C ASP A 123 -34.50 -33.67 4.56
N ARG A 124 -34.89 -34.94 4.80
CA ARG A 124 -34.86 -36.00 3.80
C ARG A 124 -35.85 -35.77 2.65
N SER A 125 -36.95 -35.06 2.91
CA SER A 125 -37.96 -34.77 1.91
C SER A 125 -37.43 -33.85 0.76
N LYS A 126 -36.38 -33.13 1.00
CA LYS A 126 -35.78 -32.18 0.07
C LYS A 126 -34.51 -32.70 -0.61
N LEU A 127 -34.08 -33.92 -0.35
CA LEU A 127 -32.84 -34.49 -0.93
C LEU A 127 -32.93 -34.72 -2.42
N SER A 128 -34.14 -34.84 -2.98
CA SER A 128 -34.40 -34.95 -4.43
C SER A 128 -34.24 -33.62 -5.18
N ASP A 129 -34.30 -32.48 -4.49
CA ASP A 129 -34.14 -31.16 -5.07
C ASP A 129 -32.65 -30.82 -5.25
N LYS A 130 -32.31 -30.09 -6.31
CA LYS A 130 -30.93 -29.63 -6.56
C LYS A 130 -30.31 -28.92 -5.37
N ASN A 131 -31.12 -28.30 -4.48
CA ASN A 131 -30.70 -27.59 -3.29
C ASN A 131 -30.70 -28.48 -2.03
N GLY A 132 -31.23 -29.72 -2.08
CA GLY A 132 -31.34 -30.61 -0.92
C GLY A 132 -30.00 -31.12 -0.40
N LEU A 133 -29.00 -31.19 -1.29
CA LEU A 133 -27.60 -31.54 -0.95
C LEU A 133 -26.72 -30.34 -0.60
N ALA A 134 -27.29 -29.12 -0.53
CA ALA A 134 -26.53 -27.96 -0.13
C ALA A 134 -26.01 -28.12 1.33
N PRO A 135 -24.76 -27.79 1.61
CA PRO A 135 -24.21 -27.91 2.95
C PRO A 135 -24.95 -27.01 3.95
N ARG A 136 -25.02 -27.45 5.19
CA ARG A 136 -25.77 -26.76 6.26
C ARG A 136 -24.88 -26.54 7.47
N MET A 137 -25.03 -25.39 8.10
CA MET A 137 -24.38 -25.09 9.38
C MET A 137 -25.29 -25.52 10.53
N VAL A 138 -24.73 -26.24 11.47
CA VAL A 138 -25.42 -26.75 12.65
C VAL A 138 -24.67 -26.36 13.91
N ARG A 139 -25.36 -25.84 14.88
CA ARG A 139 -24.80 -25.56 16.19
C ARG A 139 -24.99 -26.76 17.09
N LEU A 140 -23.88 -27.28 17.62
CA LEU A 140 -23.90 -28.39 18.58
C LEU A 140 -24.28 -27.89 20.00
N GLU A 141 -24.64 -28.83 20.89
CA GLU A 141 -24.97 -28.53 22.30
C GLU A 141 -23.80 -27.85 23.05
N ASN A 142 -22.56 -28.19 22.69
CA ASN A 142 -21.38 -27.56 23.27
C ASN A 142 -21.14 -26.13 22.76
N GLY A 143 -22.02 -25.60 21.89
CA GLY A 143 -21.95 -24.27 21.31
C GLY A 143 -21.06 -24.14 20.06
N GLU A 144 -20.35 -25.20 19.69
CA GLU A 144 -19.53 -25.20 18.44
C GLU A 144 -20.42 -25.33 17.23
N THR A 145 -20.01 -24.72 16.13
CA THR A 145 -20.70 -24.82 14.83
C THR A 145 -19.97 -25.82 13.93
N ARG A 146 -20.73 -26.71 13.34
CA ARG A 146 -20.27 -27.68 12.33
C ARG A 146 -20.88 -27.36 10.97
N LEU A 147 -20.09 -27.61 9.92
CA LEU A 147 -20.58 -27.64 8.55
C LEU A 147 -20.87 -29.10 8.18
N LEU A 148 -22.11 -29.39 7.82
CA LEU A 148 -22.52 -30.69 7.30
C LEU A 148 -22.52 -30.64 5.78
N ALA A 149 -21.77 -31.53 5.14
CA ALA A 149 -21.77 -31.78 3.71
C ALA A 149 -22.49 -33.10 3.42
N PHE A 150 -23.12 -33.17 2.27
CA PHE A 150 -23.98 -34.30 1.86
C PHE A 150 -23.61 -34.80 0.47
N ALA A 151 -23.62 -36.11 0.27
CA ALA A 151 -23.50 -36.74 -1.02
C ALA A 151 -24.37 -38.02 -1.10
N VAL A 152 -24.83 -38.41 -2.27
CA VAL A 152 -25.66 -39.58 -2.44
C VAL A 152 -24.83 -40.74 -2.98
N LEU A 153 -24.95 -41.89 -2.37
CA LEU A 153 -24.41 -43.18 -2.84
C LEU A 153 -25.51 -43.96 -3.54
N THR A 154 -25.28 -44.36 -4.79
CA THR A 154 -26.27 -45.07 -5.60
C THR A 154 -25.66 -46.31 -6.23
N TRP A 155 -26.17 -47.48 -5.90
CA TRP A 155 -25.80 -48.75 -6.54
C TRP A 155 -26.99 -49.40 -7.22
N LYS A 156 -26.76 -50.12 -8.28
CA LYS A 156 -27.81 -50.82 -9.00
C LYS A 156 -28.50 -51.85 -8.12
N GLY A 157 -29.84 -51.75 -7.96
CA GLY A 157 -30.63 -52.69 -7.18
C GLY A 157 -30.62 -52.46 -5.67
N GLU A 158 -29.97 -51.41 -5.16
CA GLU A 158 -29.97 -51.06 -3.75
C GLU A 158 -30.69 -49.72 -3.50
N PRO A 159 -31.26 -49.53 -2.26
CA PRO A 159 -31.80 -48.25 -1.85
C PRO A 159 -30.70 -47.16 -1.86
N GLN A 160 -31.04 -45.94 -2.21
CA GLN A 160 -30.13 -44.81 -2.14
C GLN A 160 -29.70 -44.49 -0.70
N LYS A 161 -28.44 -44.27 -0.49
CA LYS A 161 -27.87 -43.96 0.80
C LYS A 161 -27.29 -42.53 0.80
N LEU A 162 -27.45 -41.84 1.89
CA LEU A 162 -26.87 -40.50 2.11
C LEU A 162 -25.56 -40.63 2.87
N LEU A 163 -24.50 -40.16 2.26
CA LEU A 163 -23.22 -39.94 2.93
C LEU A 163 -23.19 -38.55 3.51
N VAL A 164 -22.96 -38.44 4.81
CA VAL A 164 -22.91 -37.18 5.54
C VAL A 164 -21.52 -37.03 6.15
N ALA A 165 -20.93 -35.87 6.01
CA ALA A 165 -19.66 -35.53 6.63
C ALA A 165 -19.79 -34.23 7.44
N SER A 166 -19.21 -34.23 8.64
CA SER A 166 -19.17 -33.10 9.56
C SER A 166 -17.77 -32.52 9.60
N SER A 167 -17.63 -31.22 9.33
CA SER A 167 -16.37 -30.50 9.43
C SER A 167 -16.47 -29.27 10.33
N SER A 168 -15.35 -28.87 10.95
CA SER A 168 -15.28 -27.65 11.75
C SER A 168 -15.12 -26.43 10.87
N LEU A 169 -15.61 -25.27 11.34
CA LEU A 169 -15.34 -23.96 10.71
C LEU A 169 -14.00 -23.36 11.17
N ARG A 170 -13.08 -24.18 11.64
CA ARG A 170 -11.75 -23.71 12.01
C ARG A 170 -10.95 -23.41 10.74
N PHE A 171 -10.05 -22.44 10.86
CA PHE A 171 -9.18 -22.06 9.76
C PHE A 171 -7.99 -23.02 9.69
N PRO A 172 -7.92 -23.91 8.71
CA PRO A 172 -6.75 -24.76 8.59
C PRO A 172 -5.55 -23.91 8.16
N GLY A 173 -4.44 -23.97 8.95
CA GLY A 173 -3.15 -23.39 8.59
C GLY A 173 -3.06 -21.88 8.49
N ILE A 174 -3.89 -21.15 9.22
CA ILE A 174 -3.67 -19.73 9.42
C ILE A 174 -2.79 -19.53 10.65
N SER A 175 -1.63 -18.91 10.44
CA SER A 175 -0.73 -18.53 11.52
C SER A 175 -1.28 -17.25 12.19
N LEU A 176 -1.82 -17.40 13.41
CA LEU A 176 -2.40 -16.27 14.14
C LEU A 176 -1.36 -15.46 14.92
N GLY A 177 -0.19 -16.02 15.18
CA GLY A 177 0.78 -15.40 16.08
C GLY A 177 0.26 -15.32 17.53
N LYS A 178 0.86 -14.46 18.35
CA LYS A 178 0.56 -14.40 19.79
C LYS A 178 -0.60 -13.46 20.17
N LEU A 179 -0.91 -12.46 19.34
CA LEU A 179 -1.82 -11.35 19.70
C LEU A 179 -2.99 -11.22 18.73
N ARG A 180 -3.20 -12.20 17.88
CA ARG A 180 -4.26 -12.15 16.88
C ARG A 180 -5.34 -13.16 17.18
N ALA A 181 -6.57 -12.78 16.89
CA ALA A 181 -7.71 -13.67 16.88
C ALA A 181 -8.42 -13.61 15.53
N ILE A 182 -9.07 -14.70 15.17
CA ILE A 182 -9.88 -14.80 13.96
C ILE A 182 -11.24 -15.35 14.30
N ALA A 183 -12.29 -14.88 13.61
CA ALA A 183 -13.66 -15.35 13.81
C ALA A 183 -14.40 -15.46 12.48
N VAL A 184 -15.36 -16.36 12.42
CA VAL A 184 -16.33 -16.50 11.33
C VAL A 184 -17.68 -16.04 11.83
N ILE A 185 -18.34 -15.19 11.07
CA ILE A 185 -19.69 -14.71 11.36
C ILE A 185 -20.65 -15.01 10.21
N ASP A 186 -21.92 -15.10 10.53
CA ASP A 186 -23.00 -15.19 9.56
C ASP A 186 -23.52 -13.80 9.12
N GLU A 187 -24.50 -13.78 8.22
CA GLU A 187 -25.18 -12.56 7.77
C GLU A 187 -25.95 -11.82 8.88
N ARG A 188 -26.28 -12.51 9.99
CA ARG A 188 -26.95 -11.94 11.16
C ARG A 188 -25.96 -11.41 12.19
N ALA A 189 -24.67 -11.39 11.87
CA ALA A 189 -23.57 -10.99 12.76
C ALA A 189 -23.38 -11.93 13.97
N GLN A 190 -23.86 -13.19 13.89
CA GLN A 190 -23.58 -14.18 14.93
C GLN A 190 -22.21 -14.78 14.71
N VAL A 191 -21.44 -14.89 15.78
CA VAL A 191 -20.13 -15.56 15.75
C VAL A 191 -20.37 -17.07 15.74
N LEU A 192 -19.94 -17.71 14.66
CA LEU A 192 -20.08 -19.15 14.44
C LEU A 192 -18.86 -19.92 14.97
N SER A 193 -17.68 -19.35 14.78
CA SER A 193 -16.40 -19.90 15.24
C SER A 193 -15.46 -18.77 15.56
N SER A 194 -14.60 -18.96 16.57
CA SER A 194 -13.51 -18.02 16.88
C SER A 194 -12.31 -18.79 17.37
N ASP A 195 -11.12 -18.30 17.03
CA ASP A 195 -9.83 -18.83 17.46
C ASP A 195 -8.91 -17.69 17.92
N GLY A 196 -8.07 -17.93 18.92
CA GLY A 196 -7.14 -16.95 19.46
C GLY A 196 -7.72 -15.95 20.47
N ILE A 197 -9.04 -16.01 20.80
CA ILE A 197 -9.65 -15.14 21.82
C ILE A 197 -9.52 -15.76 23.21
N ASP A 198 -9.86 -17.03 23.32
CA ASP A 198 -9.77 -17.76 24.58
C ASP A 198 -8.38 -18.40 24.69
N PRO A 199 -7.62 -18.12 25.76
CA PRO A 199 -6.31 -18.74 25.95
C PRO A 199 -6.48 -20.23 26.26
N ALA A 200 -5.46 -21.02 25.89
CA ALA A 200 -5.42 -22.43 26.22
C ALA A 200 -5.18 -22.70 27.73
N GLU A 201 -4.80 -21.69 28.48
CA GLU A 201 -4.48 -21.80 29.90
C GLU A 201 -5.75 -21.78 30.77
N GLN A 202 -5.85 -22.72 31.70
CA GLN A 202 -6.98 -22.84 32.61
C GLN A 202 -6.96 -21.80 33.74
N VAL A 203 -5.80 -21.28 34.09
CA VAL A 203 -5.62 -20.31 35.19
C VAL A 203 -5.39 -18.92 34.59
N MET A 204 -6.32 -18.02 34.80
CA MET A 204 -6.27 -16.64 34.30
C MET A 204 -6.28 -15.63 35.43
N THR A 205 -5.49 -14.60 35.30
CA THR A 205 -5.56 -13.41 36.16
C THR A 205 -6.89 -12.66 35.96
N GLU A 206 -7.29 -11.83 36.92
CA GLU A 206 -8.47 -10.99 36.78
C GLU A 206 -8.36 -10.04 35.61
N PHE A 207 -7.16 -9.47 35.38
CA PHE A 207 -6.87 -8.62 34.24
C PHE A 207 -7.10 -9.35 32.92
N GLN A 208 -6.60 -10.57 32.75
CA GLN A 208 -6.80 -11.38 31.53
C GLN A 208 -8.29 -11.68 31.28
N ARG A 209 -9.07 -11.91 32.36
CA ARG A 209 -10.55 -12.12 32.23
C ARG A 209 -11.25 -10.86 31.71
N LEU A 210 -10.85 -9.67 32.21
CA LEU A 210 -11.40 -8.39 31.75
C LEU A 210 -11.04 -8.14 30.30
N GLU A 211 -9.80 -8.43 29.91
CA GLU A 211 -9.29 -8.29 28.55
C GLU A 211 -10.05 -9.20 27.56
N ILE A 212 -10.30 -10.47 27.91
CA ILE A 212 -11.08 -11.39 27.09
C ILE A 212 -12.53 -10.90 26.97
N LYS A 213 -13.12 -10.44 28.08
CA LYS A 213 -14.48 -9.88 28.08
C LYS A 213 -14.59 -8.67 27.15
N ASP A 214 -13.61 -7.77 27.19
CA ASP A 214 -13.55 -6.61 26.29
C ASP A 214 -13.35 -7.04 24.83
N SER A 215 -12.44 -7.97 24.56
CA SER A 215 -12.20 -8.51 23.21
C SER A 215 -13.47 -9.15 22.63
N LYS A 216 -14.24 -9.91 23.42
CA LYS A 216 -15.53 -10.48 23.00
C LYS A 216 -16.60 -9.41 22.76
N LYS A 217 -16.63 -8.35 23.58
CA LYS A 217 -17.52 -7.19 23.38
C LYS A 217 -17.19 -6.47 22.07
N GLN A 218 -15.92 -6.19 21.82
CA GLN A 218 -15.45 -5.51 20.60
C GLN A 218 -15.67 -6.39 19.36
N LEU A 219 -15.42 -7.71 19.42
CA LEU A 219 -15.74 -8.63 18.33
C LEU A 219 -17.22 -8.55 17.95
N LYS A 220 -18.13 -8.49 18.91
CA LYS A 220 -19.57 -8.33 18.63
C LYS A 220 -19.89 -7.02 17.93
N SER A 221 -19.18 -5.93 18.23
CA SER A 221 -19.29 -4.65 17.55
C SER A 221 -18.77 -4.74 16.11
N PHE A 222 -17.59 -5.32 15.93
CA PHE A 222 -16.98 -5.56 14.61
C PHE A 222 -17.87 -6.45 13.73
N SER A 223 -18.45 -7.49 14.30
CA SER A 223 -19.38 -8.40 13.61
C SER A 223 -20.59 -7.66 13.04
N LYS A 224 -21.21 -6.79 13.83
CA LYS A 224 -22.35 -5.98 13.38
C LYS A 224 -21.96 -5.02 12.25
N TYR A 225 -20.78 -4.38 12.37
CA TYR A 225 -20.28 -3.48 11.34
C TYR A 225 -19.96 -4.23 10.03
N ALA A 226 -19.23 -5.35 10.11
CA ALA A 226 -18.86 -6.16 8.96
C ALA A 226 -20.09 -6.73 8.24
N ALA A 227 -21.06 -7.29 8.97
CA ALA A 227 -22.30 -7.80 8.39
C ALA A 227 -23.13 -6.68 7.71
N LYS A 228 -23.20 -5.49 8.32
CA LYS A 228 -23.83 -4.32 7.69
C LYS A 228 -23.16 -3.93 6.39
N LYS A 229 -21.83 -3.90 6.36
CA LYS A 229 -21.04 -3.57 5.14
C LYS A 229 -21.21 -4.62 4.05
N ALA A 230 -21.20 -5.90 4.42
CA ALA A 230 -21.44 -7.01 3.50
C ALA A 230 -22.80 -6.88 2.78
N LYS A 231 -23.85 -6.52 3.53
CA LYS A 231 -25.19 -6.31 2.97
C LYS A 231 -25.31 -5.06 2.09
N GLN A 232 -24.62 -3.97 2.43
CA GLN A 232 -24.67 -2.70 1.70
C GLN A 232 -23.91 -2.74 0.38
N ASN A 233 -22.89 -3.56 0.29
CA ASN A 233 -22.01 -3.66 -0.88
C ASN A 233 -22.05 -5.11 -1.38
N PRO A 234 -23.09 -5.50 -2.13
CA PRO A 234 -23.12 -6.83 -2.72
C PRO A 234 -21.90 -7.03 -3.63
N LEU A 235 -21.42 -8.26 -3.67
CA LEU A 235 -20.22 -8.68 -4.40
C LEU A 235 -20.22 -8.15 -5.84
N GLN A 236 -19.47 -7.10 -6.10
CA GLN A 236 -19.18 -6.64 -7.46
C GLN A 236 -17.74 -7.02 -7.79
N SER A 237 -17.58 -7.78 -8.87
CA SER A 237 -16.25 -8.14 -9.37
C SER A 237 -15.56 -6.89 -9.87
N LYS A 238 -14.49 -6.48 -9.21
CA LYS A 238 -13.49 -5.59 -9.80
C LYS A 238 -12.72 -6.39 -10.85
N GLU A 239 -12.27 -5.73 -11.89
CA GLU A 239 -11.63 -6.20 -13.10
C GLU A 239 -10.96 -7.60 -13.05
N PRO A 240 -11.26 -8.49 -14.03
CA PRO A 240 -10.63 -9.80 -14.11
C PRO A 240 -9.10 -9.65 -14.24
N GLY A 241 -8.35 -10.36 -13.41
CA GLY A 241 -6.90 -10.43 -13.52
C GLY A 241 -6.08 -9.47 -12.64
N SER A 242 -6.69 -8.57 -11.88
CA SER A 242 -5.96 -7.65 -10.99
C SER A 242 -5.30 -8.32 -9.76
N GLY A 243 -5.50 -9.61 -9.54
CA GLY A 243 -5.02 -10.32 -8.34
C GLY A 243 -5.65 -9.83 -7.02
N GLY A 244 -6.58 -8.87 -7.07
CA GLY A 244 -7.26 -8.30 -5.94
C GLY A 244 -8.34 -9.23 -5.37
N PHE A 245 -8.65 -9.05 -4.09
CA PHE A 245 -9.76 -9.73 -3.44
C PHE A 245 -11.10 -9.26 -4.03
N LYS A 246 -11.96 -10.20 -4.42
CA LYS A 246 -13.21 -9.92 -5.15
C LYS A 246 -14.43 -9.74 -4.23
N GLY A 247 -14.27 -10.01 -2.94
CA GLY A 247 -15.31 -9.84 -1.94
C GLY A 247 -15.32 -8.47 -1.30
N VAL A 248 -16.31 -8.23 -0.45
CA VAL A 248 -16.35 -7.04 0.40
C VAL A 248 -15.33 -7.20 1.51
N SER A 249 -14.39 -6.28 1.61
CA SER A 249 -13.37 -6.27 2.66
C SER A 249 -13.11 -4.86 3.17
N GLY A 250 -12.51 -4.75 4.34
CA GLY A 250 -12.12 -3.49 4.93
C GLY A 250 -11.51 -3.67 6.30
N SER A 251 -11.22 -2.55 6.97
CA SER A 251 -10.67 -2.52 8.32
C SER A 251 -11.53 -1.68 9.26
N ILE A 252 -11.44 -1.98 10.56
CA ILE A 252 -12.20 -1.35 11.63
C ILE A 252 -11.25 -1.08 12.78
N THR A 253 -11.33 0.12 13.36
CA THR A 253 -10.61 0.48 14.58
C THR A 253 -11.54 0.35 15.77
N GLY A 254 -11.10 -0.37 16.80
CA GLY A 254 -11.85 -0.59 18.03
C GLY A 254 -11.58 0.45 19.11
N GLU A 255 -12.18 0.21 20.27
CA GLU A 255 -12.00 1.00 21.48
C GLU A 255 -10.62 0.74 22.12
N HIS A 256 -10.16 1.70 22.89
CA HIS A 256 -8.91 1.59 23.65
C HIS A 256 -9.17 0.84 24.97
N PHE A 257 -8.28 -0.08 25.31
CA PHE A 257 -8.32 -0.81 26.58
C PHE A 257 -6.91 -1.02 27.11
N ALA A 258 -6.63 -0.51 28.31
CA ALA A 258 -5.40 -0.73 29.08
C ALA A 258 -4.07 -0.41 28.34
N GLY A 259 -4.02 0.65 27.52
CA GLY A 259 -2.83 1.06 26.77
C GLY A 259 -2.72 0.46 25.37
N ASP A 260 -3.62 -0.46 25.04
CA ASP A 260 -3.70 -1.12 23.74
C ASP A 260 -5.01 -0.78 23.03
N ARG A 261 -5.01 -0.96 21.72
CA ARG A 261 -6.19 -0.81 20.86
C ARG A 261 -6.39 -2.05 20.02
N LEU A 262 -7.64 -2.53 19.93
CA LEU A 262 -8.00 -3.57 18.98
C LEU A 262 -8.24 -2.98 17.60
N VAL A 263 -7.68 -3.64 16.59
CA VAL A 263 -7.90 -3.34 15.17
C VAL A 263 -8.35 -4.62 14.50
N ALA A 264 -9.36 -4.52 13.65
CA ALA A 264 -9.86 -5.67 12.91
C ALA A 264 -9.89 -5.41 11.42
N GLY A 265 -9.61 -6.45 10.63
CA GLY A 265 -9.96 -6.57 9.24
C GLY A 265 -11.19 -7.46 9.10
N TYR A 266 -11.98 -7.24 8.05
CA TYR A 266 -13.10 -8.12 7.70
C TYR A 266 -13.09 -8.42 6.21
N ALA A 267 -13.54 -9.62 5.82
CA ALA A 267 -13.67 -10.03 4.44
C ALA A 267 -14.78 -11.07 4.27
N THR A 268 -15.66 -10.89 3.28
CA THR A 268 -16.69 -11.87 2.92
C THR A 268 -16.09 -12.99 2.09
N LEU A 269 -16.64 -14.20 2.17
CA LEU A 269 -16.27 -15.26 1.26
C LEU A 269 -16.70 -14.87 -0.17
N ALA A 270 -15.75 -14.90 -1.10
CA ALA A 270 -15.96 -14.51 -2.49
C ALA A 270 -15.48 -15.59 -3.47
N ALA A 271 -16.16 -15.71 -4.60
CA ALA A 271 -15.77 -16.61 -5.67
C ALA A 271 -14.39 -16.22 -6.26
N PRO A 272 -13.61 -17.20 -6.77
CA PRO A 272 -12.30 -16.92 -7.38
C PRO A 272 -12.46 -16.18 -8.72
N GLU A 273 -13.58 -16.40 -9.43
CA GLU A 273 -13.87 -15.77 -10.71
C GLU A 273 -15.16 -14.93 -10.67
N PRO A 274 -15.27 -13.88 -11.50
CA PRO A 274 -16.49 -13.09 -11.60
C PRO A 274 -17.66 -13.94 -12.08
N GLY A 275 -18.78 -13.87 -11.35
CA GLY A 275 -20.02 -14.59 -11.70
C GLY A 275 -20.06 -16.07 -11.33
N GLY A 276 -18.97 -16.64 -10.79
CA GLY A 276 -18.96 -17.99 -10.23
C GLY A 276 -19.51 -17.99 -8.80
N ALA A 277 -20.68 -18.60 -8.58
CA ALA A 277 -21.12 -18.92 -7.23
C ALA A 277 -20.50 -20.27 -6.83
N THR A 278 -19.79 -20.31 -5.70
CA THR A 278 -19.34 -21.57 -5.10
C THR A 278 -20.24 -21.93 -3.92
N VAL A 279 -20.17 -23.18 -3.49
CA VAL A 279 -20.93 -23.64 -2.33
C VAL A 279 -20.64 -22.80 -1.11
N ALA A 280 -19.36 -22.47 -0.85
CA ALA A 280 -18.95 -21.66 0.28
C ALA A 280 -19.48 -20.22 0.21
N THR A 281 -19.56 -19.62 -0.99
CA THR A 281 -20.06 -18.25 -1.15
C THR A 281 -21.56 -18.14 -0.88
N SER A 282 -22.33 -19.22 -1.13
CA SER A 282 -23.78 -19.25 -0.86
C SER A 282 -24.11 -19.25 0.63
N LEU A 283 -23.14 -19.53 1.50
CA LEU A 283 -23.34 -19.54 2.95
C LEU A 283 -23.33 -18.15 3.60
N GLY A 284 -22.99 -17.09 2.86
CA GLY A 284 -23.00 -15.70 3.34
C GLY A 284 -22.04 -15.40 4.49
N LEU A 285 -20.96 -16.16 4.61
CA LEU A 285 -20.00 -16.04 5.71
C LEU A 285 -19.05 -14.85 5.53
N THR A 286 -18.67 -14.26 6.66
CA THR A 286 -17.66 -13.19 6.74
C THR A 286 -16.60 -13.57 7.77
N VAL A 287 -15.34 -13.38 7.42
CA VAL A 287 -14.19 -13.57 8.31
C VAL A 287 -13.81 -12.24 8.93
N ILE A 288 -13.53 -12.23 10.22
CA ILE A 288 -12.98 -11.11 10.97
C ILE A 288 -11.65 -11.55 11.57
N ALA A 289 -10.58 -10.83 11.25
CA ALA A 289 -9.28 -11.01 11.89
C ALA A 289 -9.01 -9.77 12.74
N MET A 290 -8.70 -9.94 14.01
CA MET A 290 -8.43 -8.83 14.92
C MET A 290 -7.07 -9.00 15.59
N VAL A 291 -6.40 -7.89 15.83
CA VAL A 291 -5.09 -7.84 16.48
C VAL A 291 -5.07 -6.73 17.52
N LYS A 292 -4.30 -6.95 18.57
CA LYS A 292 -4.00 -5.99 19.60
C LYS A 292 -2.73 -5.23 19.26
N ILE A 293 -2.81 -3.94 19.25
CA ILE A 293 -1.68 -3.05 18.98
C ILE A 293 -1.53 -2.05 20.12
N ALA A 294 -0.31 -1.83 20.55
CA ALA A 294 -0.01 -0.75 21.48
C ALA A 294 -0.32 0.60 20.82
N ASP A 295 -1.00 1.49 21.52
CA ASP A 295 -1.16 2.87 21.05
C ASP A 295 0.24 3.49 20.89
N PRO A 296 0.61 4.01 19.71
CA PRO A 296 1.90 4.65 19.54
C PRO A 296 1.99 5.83 20.52
N PRO A 297 3.14 6.03 21.20
CA PRO A 297 3.34 7.23 21.97
C PRO A 297 3.10 8.42 21.04
N MET A 298 2.34 9.44 21.53
CA MET A 298 1.94 10.62 20.74
C MET A 298 3.13 11.10 19.91
N ALA A 299 3.09 10.86 18.61
CA ALA A 299 4.12 11.33 17.70
C ALA A 299 4.19 12.86 17.80
N ALA A 300 5.38 13.41 17.90
CA ALA A 300 5.67 14.85 18.02
C ALA A 300 5.25 15.70 16.80
N GLY A 301 4.43 15.15 15.89
CA GLY A 301 3.92 15.75 14.65
C GLY A 301 2.48 16.24 14.73
N GLY A 302 2.06 16.81 15.87
CA GLY A 302 0.71 17.38 16.00
C GLY A 302 0.45 18.56 15.05
N PRO A 303 -0.81 19.04 14.92
CA PRO A 303 -1.20 20.18 14.06
C PRO A 303 -0.36 21.43 14.30
N GLY A 304 0.31 21.54 15.45
CA GLY A 304 1.25 22.60 15.78
C GLY A 304 2.44 22.71 14.82
N PHE A 305 2.93 21.62 14.25
CA PHE A 305 4.09 21.69 13.34
C PHE A 305 3.74 22.36 12.00
N GLY A 306 2.59 22.03 11.42
CA GLY A 306 2.11 22.68 10.20
C GLY A 306 1.82 24.16 10.41
N LEU A 307 1.22 24.52 11.57
CA LEU A 307 0.97 25.90 11.95
C LEU A 307 2.27 26.66 12.24
N ALA A 308 3.25 26.05 12.89
CA ALA A 308 4.55 26.66 13.15
C ALA A 308 5.33 26.94 11.85
N ALA A 309 5.34 25.98 10.91
CA ALA A 309 5.98 26.15 9.60
C ALA A 309 5.30 27.24 8.77
N ALA A 310 3.96 27.27 8.74
CA ALA A 310 3.18 28.32 8.08
C ALA A 310 3.39 29.68 8.74
N GLY A 311 3.42 29.75 10.09
CA GLY A 311 3.69 30.95 10.85
C GLY A 311 5.09 31.52 10.58
N ALA A 312 6.11 30.66 10.51
CA ALA A 312 7.47 31.06 10.15
C ALA A 312 7.53 31.64 8.71
N LEU A 313 6.83 31.01 7.76
CA LEU A 313 6.73 31.51 6.37
C LEU A 313 6.05 32.89 6.32
N LEU A 314 4.95 33.08 7.06
CA LEU A 314 4.23 34.35 7.12
C LEU A 314 5.08 35.44 7.78
N LEU A 315 5.87 35.11 8.81
CA LEU A 315 6.78 36.03 9.46
C LEU A 315 7.89 36.49 8.50
N ILE A 316 8.54 35.56 7.80
CA ILE A 316 9.59 35.85 6.81
C ILE A 316 8.99 36.67 5.65
N GLY A 317 7.81 36.25 5.16
CA GLY A 317 7.08 36.97 4.12
C GLY A 317 6.71 38.39 4.55
N GLY A 318 6.19 38.56 5.77
CA GLY A 318 5.85 39.86 6.35
C GLY A 318 7.07 40.77 6.48
N ILE A 319 8.20 40.25 6.96
CA ILE A 319 9.48 40.99 7.00
C ILE A 319 9.90 41.42 5.59
N THR A 320 9.83 40.54 4.61
CA THR A 320 10.19 40.83 3.22
C THR A 320 9.32 41.93 2.63
N VAL A 321 8.00 41.85 2.81
CA VAL A 321 7.04 42.87 2.37
C VAL A 321 7.29 44.20 3.10
N ALA A 322 7.50 44.19 4.41
CA ALA A 322 7.78 45.39 5.20
C ALA A 322 9.08 46.09 4.75
N LEU A 323 10.13 45.31 4.44
CA LEU A 323 11.37 45.84 3.90
C LEU A 323 11.15 46.46 2.51
N LEU A 324 10.41 45.81 1.60
CA LEU A 324 10.09 46.37 0.28
C LEU A 324 9.28 47.68 0.38
N LEU A 325 8.29 47.72 1.25
CA LEU A 325 7.48 48.91 1.48
C LEU A 325 8.32 50.06 2.09
N GLY A 326 9.19 49.75 3.06
CA GLY A 326 10.00 50.71 3.78
C GLY A 326 11.18 51.27 2.97
N THR A 327 11.85 50.42 2.19
CA THR A 327 13.08 50.81 1.49
C THR A 327 12.87 51.22 0.03
N VAL A 328 11.77 50.78 -0.61
CA VAL A 328 11.51 51.09 -2.04
C VAL A 328 10.28 52.00 -2.19
N GLN A 329 9.14 51.56 -1.71
CA GLN A 329 7.86 52.26 -2.03
C GLN A 329 7.78 53.65 -1.33
N ARG A 330 7.97 53.74 -0.01
CA ARG A 330 7.90 54.97 0.74
C ARG A 330 8.90 56.03 0.27
N PRO A 331 10.20 55.69 0.06
CA PRO A 331 11.16 56.64 -0.47
C PRO A 331 10.82 57.13 -1.88
N LEU A 332 10.35 56.27 -2.76
CA LEU A 332 9.95 56.67 -4.13
C LEU A 332 8.80 57.65 -4.16
N ILE A 333 7.77 57.43 -3.33
CA ILE A 333 6.64 58.38 -3.20
C ILE A 333 7.14 59.75 -2.73
N ARG A 334 8.04 59.79 -1.75
CA ARG A 334 8.65 61.03 -1.28
C ARG A 334 9.45 61.74 -2.38
N LEU A 335 10.29 61.02 -3.10
CA LEU A 335 11.05 61.55 -4.26
C LEU A 335 10.14 62.07 -5.38
N TYR A 336 9.02 61.41 -5.64
CA TYR A 336 8.03 61.91 -6.57
C TYR A 336 7.45 63.27 -6.10
N LEU A 337 7.09 63.40 -4.82
CA LEU A 337 6.61 64.64 -4.27
C LEU A 337 7.62 65.77 -4.33
N GLU A 338 8.91 65.46 -4.02
CA GLU A 338 10.04 66.38 -4.13
C GLU A 338 10.30 66.80 -5.59
N SER A 339 10.36 65.84 -6.51
CA SER A 339 10.55 66.13 -7.95
C SER A 339 9.43 66.99 -8.50
N ARG A 340 8.19 66.78 -8.08
CA ARG A 340 7.02 67.60 -8.46
C ARG A 340 7.08 68.97 -7.85
N ARG A 341 7.60 69.15 -6.63
CA ARG A 341 7.84 70.44 -5.97
C ARG A 341 8.85 71.27 -6.80
N LEU A 342 9.99 70.67 -7.16
CA LEU A 342 11.01 71.31 -7.99
C LEU A 342 10.48 71.71 -9.37
N THR A 343 9.69 70.92 -10.05
CA THR A 343 9.08 71.28 -11.34
C THR A 343 8.11 72.43 -11.27
N ARG A 344 7.55 72.73 -10.09
CA ARG A 344 6.70 73.92 -9.85
C ARG A 344 7.45 75.21 -9.52
N GLY A 345 8.81 75.12 -9.47
CA GLY A 345 9.69 76.27 -9.20
C GLY A 345 9.94 76.55 -7.71
N ASP A 346 9.49 75.72 -6.80
CA ASP A 346 9.86 75.86 -5.36
C ASP A 346 11.27 75.26 -5.14
N LEU A 347 12.29 76.12 -5.21
CA LEU A 347 13.69 75.81 -5.06
C LEU A 347 14.24 76.18 -3.66
N THR A 348 13.42 76.77 -2.79
CA THR A 348 13.85 77.36 -1.51
C THR A 348 14.31 76.33 -0.46
N ARG A 349 13.74 75.11 -0.52
CA ARG A 349 14.04 74.04 0.47
C ARG A 349 14.89 72.98 -0.15
N PRO A 350 15.88 72.44 0.58
CA PRO A 350 16.68 71.29 0.11
C PRO A 350 15.78 70.08 -0.09
N VAL A 351 16.20 69.20 -1.01
CA VAL A 351 15.54 67.92 -1.27
C VAL A 351 15.73 66.94 -0.10
N THR A 352 14.64 66.32 0.37
CA THR A 352 14.74 65.30 1.42
C THR A 352 15.28 64.01 0.82
N VAL A 353 16.62 63.80 0.96
CA VAL A 353 17.30 62.64 0.38
C VAL A 353 17.10 61.39 1.23
N PRO A 354 16.57 60.27 0.68
CA PRO A 354 16.48 58.99 1.38
C PRO A 354 17.87 58.47 1.79
N LYS A 355 17.92 57.64 2.88
CA LYS A 355 19.21 57.16 3.45
C LYS A 355 19.89 56.04 2.61
N TYR A 356 19.14 55.26 1.84
CA TYR A 356 19.64 54.00 1.25
C TYR A 356 19.24 53.80 -0.20
N GLY A 357 20.05 53.09 -0.96
CA GLY A 357 19.74 52.48 -2.27
C GLY A 357 19.62 53.46 -3.44
N GLU A 358 18.96 53.00 -4.50
CA GLU A 358 18.72 53.75 -5.72
C GLU A 358 17.88 55.02 -5.47
N ALA A 359 16.98 54.98 -4.50
CA ALA A 359 16.19 56.13 -4.10
C ALA A 359 17.07 57.26 -3.53
N ALA A 360 18.14 56.93 -2.80
CA ALA A 360 19.09 57.91 -2.28
C ALA A 360 19.87 58.57 -3.43
N ARG A 361 20.31 57.79 -4.43
CA ARG A 361 21.00 58.30 -5.61
C ARG A 361 20.13 59.26 -6.42
N ILE A 362 18.85 58.93 -6.61
CA ILE A 362 17.87 59.82 -7.28
C ILE A 362 17.70 61.11 -6.43
N GLY A 363 17.60 61.00 -5.11
CA GLY A 363 17.47 62.15 -4.21
C GLY A 363 18.67 63.09 -4.30
N ASP A 364 19.91 62.54 -4.28
CA ASP A 364 21.13 63.28 -4.44
C ASP A 364 21.22 63.96 -5.82
N ALA A 365 20.75 63.29 -6.87
CA ALA A 365 20.67 63.86 -8.23
C ALA A 365 19.64 65.03 -8.27
N LEU A 366 18.48 64.85 -7.67
CA LEU A 366 17.46 65.93 -7.58
C LEU A 366 17.98 67.14 -6.80
N GLU A 367 18.72 66.95 -5.70
CA GLU A 367 19.30 68.04 -4.96
C GLU A 367 20.41 68.77 -5.76
N ARG A 368 21.23 68.06 -6.52
CA ARG A 368 22.19 68.70 -7.45
C ARG A 368 21.46 69.48 -8.55
N ILE A 369 20.40 68.98 -9.12
CA ILE A 369 19.54 69.66 -10.11
C ILE A 369 18.93 70.90 -9.47
N ARG A 370 18.41 70.83 -8.23
CA ARG A 370 17.86 72.01 -7.49
C ARG A 370 18.89 73.12 -7.36
N ARG A 371 20.12 72.79 -6.94
CA ARG A 371 21.22 73.74 -6.79
C ARG A 371 21.60 74.39 -8.16
N GLN A 372 21.67 73.58 -9.21
CA GLN A 372 21.90 74.10 -10.55
C GLN A 372 20.80 75.08 -11.02
N LEU A 373 19.54 74.78 -10.71
CA LEU A 373 18.39 75.64 -11.01
C LEU A 373 18.40 76.93 -10.18
N HIS A 374 18.95 76.89 -8.95
CA HIS A 374 19.04 78.02 -8.03
C HIS A 374 20.28 78.88 -8.22
N GLY A 375 21.22 78.43 -9.10
CA GLY A 375 22.46 79.15 -9.35
C GLY A 375 23.57 78.92 -8.32
N GLU A 376 23.39 77.96 -7.42
CA GLU A 376 24.41 77.54 -6.44
C GLU A 376 25.43 76.63 -7.08
N GLY A 377 26.73 76.91 -6.95
CA GLY A 377 27.82 76.07 -7.52
C GLY A 377 27.81 74.66 -6.93
N ASP A 378 28.25 73.70 -7.75
CA ASP A 378 28.32 72.31 -7.34
C ASP A 378 29.41 72.12 -6.25
N PRO A 379 29.13 71.59 -5.09
CA PRO A 379 30.16 71.35 -4.10
C PRO A 379 30.99 70.14 -4.54
N ASP A 380 32.29 70.34 -4.70
CA ASP A 380 33.28 69.29 -4.87
C ASP A 380 33.38 68.41 -3.63
N GLY A 381 32.41 67.55 -3.44
CA GLY A 381 32.38 66.60 -2.32
C GLY A 381 32.35 65.15 -2.82
N PRO A 382 33.16 64.25 -2.21
CA PRO A 382 33.16 62.84 -2.57
C PRO A 382 31.78 62.26 -2.41
N THR A 383 31.23 61.65 -3.49
CA THR A 383 29.97 60.90 -3.44
C THR A 383 30.06 59.82 -2.39
N ARG A 384 29.29 59.95 -1.30
CA ARG A 384 29.19 58.94 -0.23
C ARG A 384 28.81 57.59 -0.85
N LYS A 385 29.73 56.61 -0.80
CA LYS A 385 29.43 55.20 -1.19
C LYS A 385 28.33 54.67 -0.28
N ARG A 386 27.09 54.69 -0.75
CA ARG A 386 25.94 54.22 0.01
C ARG A 386 25.74 52.73 -0.25
N ARG A 387 25.79 51.96 0.84
CA ARG A 387 25.62 50.50 0.88
C ARG A 387 24.11 50.19 0.89
N LEU A 388 23.65 49.19 0.21
CA LEU A 388 22.29 48.66 0.14
C LEU A 388 21.37 49.31 -0.92
N GLY A 389 21.48 48.83 -2.14
CA GLY A 389 20.52 49.07 -3.23
C GLY A 389 19.38 48.00 -3.26
N ALA A 390 18.48 48.09 -4.21
CA ALA A 390 17.39 47.14 -4.40
C ALA A 390 17.87 45.71 -4.69
N ARG A 391 19.06 45.52 -5.30
CA ARG A 391 19.64 44.19 -5.54
C ARG A 391 20.01 43.45 -4.27
N PRO A 392 20.82 44.01 -3.32
CA PRO A 392 21.11 43.33 -2.06
C PRO A 392 19.86 43.04 -1.25
N LEU A 393 18.80 43.84 -1.36
CA LEU A 393 17.54 43.61 -0.69
C LEU A 393 16.81 42.38 -1.24
N LEU A 394 16.80 42.22 -2.57
CA LEU A 394 16.30 40.99 -3.20
C LEU A 394 17.16 39.78 -2.86
N ALA A 395 18.49 39.95 -2.77
CA ALA A 395 19.38 38.88 -2.33
C ALA A 395 19.10 38.45 -0.88
N VAL A 396 18.86 39.41 0.03
CA VAL A 396 18.45 39.11 1.42
C VAL A 396 17.10 38.39 1.45
N ALA A 397 16.12 38.82 0.67
CA ALA A 397 14.85 38.12 0.55
C ALA A 397 15.00 36.69 0.02
N ALA A 398 15.86 36.48 -0.99
CA ALA A 398 16.18 35.15 -1.51
C ALA A 398 16.85 34.26 -0.45
N VAL A 399 17.81 34.81 0.29
CA VAL A 399 18.47 34.08 1.38
C VAL A 399 17.50 33.73 2.49
N LEU A 400 16.61 34.63 2.89
CA LEU A 400 15.60 34.36 3.91
C LEU A 400 14.63 33.22 3.48
N LEU A 401 14.22 33.19 2.22
CA LEU A 401 13.39 32.13 1.68
C LEU A 401 14.15 30.80 1.57
N LEU A 402 15.44 30.83 1.22
CA LEU A 402 16.33 29.67 1.23
C LEU A 402 16.54 29.13 2.65
N VAL A 403 16.76 30.02 3.62
CA VAL A 403 16.88 29.66 5.04
C VAL A 403 15.60 29.02 5.58
N TRP A 404 14.42 29.42 5.09
CA TRP A 404 13.17 28.73 5.44
C TRP A 404 13.09 27.34 4.81
N SER A 405 13.56 27.17 3.56
CA SER A 405 13.53 25.87 2.86
C SER A 405 14.60 24.88 3.37
N ALA A 406 15.73 25.37 3.91
CA ALA A 406 16.83 24.52 4.39
C ALA A 406 16.46 23.61 5.56
N PRO A 407 15.72 24.04 6.62
CA PRO A 407 15.24 23.15 7.67
C PRO A 407 14.28 22.08 7.14
N LEU A 408 13.44 22.42 6.16
CA LEU A 408 12.57 21.47 5.47
C LEU A 408 13.38 20.39 4.75
N MET A 409 14.44 20.78 4.03
CA MET A 409 15.34 19.84 3.37
C MET A 409 16.17 18.99 4.34
N LEU A 410 16.63 19.57 5.45
CA LEU A 410 17.34 18.84 6.51
C LEU A 410 16.43 17.84 7.24
N LEU A 411 15.18 18.22 7.50
CA LEU A 411 14.17 17.31 8.05
C LEU A 411 13.85 16.17 7.07
N LEU A 412 13.86 16.44 5.77
CA LEU A 412 13.71 15.45 4.71
C LEU A 412 14.84 14.42 4.70
N ASN A 413 16.07 14.89 4.81
CA ASN A 413 17.25 14.02 4.84
C ASN A 413 17.27 13.14 6.09
N ARG A 414 16.86 13.68 7.24
CA ARG A 414 16.72 12.90 8.49
C ARG A 414 15.47 12.02 8.54
N ALA A 415 14.35 12.42 7.94
CA ALA A 415 13.13 11.61 7.93
C ALA A 415 13.30 10.31 7.15
N GLY A 416 14.11 10.30 6.07
CA GLY A 416 14.47 9.09 5.34
C GLY A 416 15.24 8.07 6.19
N ASP A 417 16.06 8.55 7.15
CA ASP A 417 16.86 7.69 8.03
C ASP A 417 16.10 7.24 9.29
N SER A 418 15.00 7.90 9.64
CA SER A 418 14.22 7.67 10.88
C SER A 418 12.86 7.03 10.68
N VAL A 419 12.56 6.50 9.49
CA VAL A 419 11.30 5.77 9.28
C VAL A 419 11.29 4.52 10.14
N VAL A 420 10.43 4.52 11.15
CA VAL A 420 10.19 3.35 12.00
C VAL A 420 9.06 2.54 11.40
N VAL A 421 9.39 1.38 10.84
CA VAL A 421 8.37 0.43 10.39
C VAL A 421 7.73 -0.20 11.63
N PRO A 422 6.39 -0.10 11.80
CA PRO A 422 5.73 -0.71 12.94
C PRO A 422 6.03 -2.22 13.01
N GLN A 423 6.42 -2.70 14.19
CA GLN A 423 6.73 -4.12 14.40
C GLN A 423 5.58 -5.05 14.00
N GLN A 424 4.34 -4.55 14.12
CA GLN A 424 3.16 -5.29 13.71
C GLN A 424 3.19 -5.66 12.22
N ILE A 425 3.68 -4.77 11.35
CA ILE A 425 3.76 -5.03 9.90
C ILE A 425 4.77 -6.16 9.61
N ILE A 426 5.89 -6.20 10.35
CA ILE A 426 6.88 -7.27 10.21
C ILE A 426 6.30 -8.61 10.66
N ASN A 427 5.58 -8.60 11.79
CA ASN A 427 4.88 -9.78 12.30
C ASN A 427 3.81 -10.25 11.31
N ASP A 428 3.03 -9.32 10.76
CA ASP A 428 1.98 -9.61 9.77
C ASP A 428 2.58 -10.20 8.49
N GLN A 429 3.69 -9.64 7.99
CA GLN A 429 4.40 -10.19 6.84
C GLN A 429 4.84 -11.63 7.10
N ARG A 430 5.43 -11.90 8.27
CA ARG A 430 5.87 -13.23 8.68
C ARG A 430 4.72 -14.21 8.75
N GLU A 431 3.64 -13.87 9.45
CA GLU A 431 2.49 -14.75 9.67
C GLU A 431 1.71 -15.03 8.39
N ARG A 432 1.58 -14.02 7.52
CA ARG A 432 0.95 -14.19 6.20
C ARG A 432 1.82 -15.02 5.25
N THR A 433 3.15 -14.88 5.32
CA THR A 433 4.07 -15.75 4.56
C THR A 433 3.98 -17.20 5.04
N ASP A 434 3.89 -17.43 6.35
CA ASP A 434 3.71 -18.76 6.93
C ASP A 434 2.37 -19.39 6.52
N THR A 435 1.27 -18.61 6.59
CA THR A 435 -0.05 -19.03 6.10
C THR A 435 -0.01 -19.44 4.62
N LEU A 436 0.71 -18.65 3.80
CA LEU A 436 0.85 -18.94 2.37
C LEU A 436 1.69 -20.21 2.14
N THR A 437 2.75 -20.39 2.92
CA THR A 437 3.58 -21.58 2.91
C THR A 437 2.78 -22.84 3.23
N ASP A 438 1.97 -22.80 4.28
CA ASP A 438 1.12 -23.91 4.66
C ASP A 438 0.03 -24.21 3.61
N ARG A 439 -0.45 -23.19 2.89
CA ARG A 439 -1.39 -23.36 1.78
C ARG A 439 -0.75 -24.11 0.60
N VAL A 440 0.46 -23.71 0.19
CA VAL A 440 1.16 -24.40 -0.91
C VAL A 440 1.46 -25.85 -0.52
N ARG A 441 1.94 -26.06 0.71
CA ARG A 441 2.21 -27.40 1.25
C ARG A 441 0.95 -28.28 1.24
N ARG A 442 -0.21 -27.73 1.68
CA ARG A 442 -1.48 -28.47 1.67
C ARG A 442 -1.94 -28.79 0.26
N ALA A 443 -1.86 -27.86 -0.68
CA ALA A 443 -2.23 -28.12 -2.06
C ALA A 443 -1.45 -29.30 -2.67
N LEU A 444 -0.18 -29.44 -2.32
CA LEU A 444 0.65 -30.59 -2.73
C LEU A 444 0.25 -31.88 -2.01
N ASN A 445 -0.02 -31.82 -0.69
CA ASN A 445 -0.48 -32.99 0.08
C ASN A 445 -1.83 -33.50 -0.42
N GLU A 446 -2.77 -32.61 -0.71
CA GLU A 446 -4.08 -32.92 -1.26
C GLU A 446 -3.97 -33.54 -2.65
N GLY A 447 -3.09 -32.98 -3.50
CA GLY A 447 -2.79 -33.61 -4.77
C GLY A 447 -2.28 -35.05 -4.60
N HIS A 448 -1.35 -35.28 -3.68
CA HIS A 448 -0.91 -36.64 -3.41
C HIS A 448 -2.03 -37.56 -2.87
N ALA A 449 -2.94 -37.04 -2.02
CA ALA A 449 -4.10 -37.81 -1.56
C ALA A 449 -5.04 -38.19 -2.71
N ASP A 450 -5.24 -37.28 -3.68
CA ASP A 450 -6.00 -37.60 -4.90
C ASP A 450 -5.34 -38.75 -5.67
N LEU A 451 -4.01 -38.72 -5.82
CA LEU A 451 -3.28 -39.80 -6.52
C LEU A 451 -3.39 -41.13 -5.78
N LEU A 452 -3.38 -41.14 -4.44
CA LEU A 452 -3.63 -42.35 -3.65
C LEU A 452 -5.05 -42.91 -3.90
N SER A 453 -6.04 -42.02 -4.00
CA SER A 453 -7.39 -42.41 -4.33
C SER A 453 -7.50 -43.06 -5.73
N VAL A 454 -6.85 -42.42 -6.71
CA VAL A 454 -6.79 -42.95 -8.11
C VAL A 454 -6.01 -44.29 -8.11
N ALA A 455 -4.90 -44.41 -7.41
CA ALA A 455 -4.13 -45.64 -7.33
C ALA A 455 -4.93 -46.81 -6.76
N SER A 456 -5.83 -46.55 -5.78
CA SER A 456 -6.72 -47.57 -5.23
C SER A 456 -7.79 -48.06 -6.22
N LEU A 457 -8.21 -47.19 -7.15
CA LEU A 457 -9.18 -47.54 -8.19
C LEU A 457 -8.52 -48.30 -9.36
N VAL A 458 -7.39 -47.77 -9.83
CA VAL A 458 -6.62 -48.37 -10.94
C VAL A 458 -6.06 -49.73 -10.56
N GLY A 459 -5.75 -49.96 -9.27
CA GLY A 459 -5.27 -51.26 -8.80
C GLY A 459 -6.21 -52.42 -9.03
N ASN A 460 -7.50 -52.16 -9.13
CA ASN A 460 -8.53 -53.20 -9.40
C ASN A 460 -8.76 -53.41 -10.91
N ASN A 461 -8.27 -52.50 -11.78
CA ASN A 461 -8.54 -52.51 -13.22
C ASN A 461 -7.29 -53.03 -13.97
N THR A 462 -7.50 -54.00 -14.85
CA THR A 462 -6.42 -54.59 -15.65
C THR A 462 -6.40 -54.08 -17.08
N GLU A 463 -7.50 -53.52 -17.56
CA GLU A 463 -7.60 -53.03 -18.90
C GLU A 463 -7.11 -51.57 -19.04
N ARG A 464 -6.31 -51.34 -20.10
CA ARG A 464 -5.74 -50.00 -20.38
C ARG A 464 -6.83 -48.95 -20.59
N ALA A 465 -7.94 -49.32 -21.25
CA ALA A 465 -9.06 -48.40 -21.53
C ALA A 465 -9.73 -47.92 -20.24
N GLU A 466 -9.98 -48.80 -19.27
CA GLU A 466 -10.60 -48.47 -17.99
C GLU A 466 -9.66 -47.56 -17.13
N MET A 467 -8.35 -47.88 -17.13
CA MET A 467 -7.37 -47.01 -16.46
C MET A 467 -7.36 -45.60 -17.07
N THR A 468 -7.37 -45.49 -18.40
CA THR A 468 -7.41 -44.19 -19.08
C THR A 468 -8.67 -43.40 -18.74
N GLU A 469 -9.85 -44.04 -18.73
CA GLU A 469 -11.09 -43.36 -18.35
C GLU A 469 -11.08 -42.81 -16.95
N VAL A 470 -10.51 -43.53 -15.96
CA VAL A 470 -10.35 -43.06 -14.58
C VAL A 470 -9.40 -41.85 -14.54
N LEU A 471 -8.29 -41.90 -15.29
CA LEU A 471 -7.35 -40.78 -15.36
C LEU A 471 -7.95 -39.54 -16.02
N GLU A 472 -8.66 -39.68 -17.14
CA GLU A 472 -9.32 -38.57 -17.83
C GLU A 472 -10.39 -37.90 -16.95
N ARG A 473 -11.20 -38.70 -16.28
CA ARG A 473 -12.21 -38.21 -15.33
C ARG A 473 -11.56 -37.44 -14.18
N THR A 474 -10.46 -37.96 -13.63
CA THR A 474 -9.72 -37.31 -12.56
C THR A 474 -9.08 -36.00 -13.04
N LEU A 475 -8.46 -35.99 -14.21
CA LEU A 475 -7.84 -34.78 -14.77
C LEU A 475 -8.88 -33.68 -15.03
N ALA A 476 -10.05 -34.04 -15.56
CA ALA A 476 -11.17 -33.11 -15.79
C ALA A 476 -11.68 -32.47 -14.48
N GLN A 477 -11.62 -33.21 -13.38
CA GLN A 477 -12.06 -32.75 -12.05
C GLN A 477 -10.99 -31.95 -11.27
N HIS A 478 -9.68 -32.16 -11.56
CA HIS A 478 -8.56 -31.56 -10.81
C HIS A 478 -7.72 -30.64 -11.70
N LEU A 479 -7.99 -29.35 -11.69
CA LEU A 479 -7.22 -28.34 -12.42
C LEU A 479 -5.75 -28.21 -12.00
N ARG A 480 -5.37 -28.89 -10.92
CA ARG A 480 -3.99 -28.87 -10.38
C ARG A 480 -2.99 -29.68 -11.18
N TYR A 481 -3.45 -30.63 -11.99
CA TYR A 481 -2.59 -31.49 -12.80
C TYR A 481 -2.51 -31.03 -14.27
N GLU A 482 -1.34 -31.19 -14.85
CA GLU A 482 -1.06 -31.03 -16.27
C GLU A 482 -1.28 -32.37 -16.99
N SER A 483 -0.76 -33.44 -16.37
CA SER A 483 -0.87 -34.82 -16.86
C SER A 483 -0.98 -35.81 -15.70
N LEU A 484 -1.69 -36.90 -15.96
CA LEU A 484 -1.81 -38.08 -15.09
C LEU A 484 -1.47 -39.31 -15.87
N TYR A 485 -0.66 -40.23 -15.31
CA TYR A 485 -0.31 -41.46 -15.97
C TYR A 485 -0.03 -42.60 -14.98
N VAL A 486 -0.20 -43.82 -15.45
CA VAL A 486 0.12 -45.05 -14.69
C VAL A 486 1.39 -45.64 -15.26
N VAL A 487 2.32 -45.95 -14.37
CA VAL A 487 3.58 -46.62 -14.73
C VAL A 487 3.67 -48.00 -14.06
N ASP A 488 4.34 -48.93 -14.73
CA ASP A 488 4.69 -50.23 -14.17
C ASP A 488 5.93 -50.12 -13.24
N LYS A 489 6.46 -51.30 -12.82
CA LYS A 489 7.65 -51.38 -11.98
C LYS A 489 8.89 -50.85 -12.66
N GLU A 490 8.98 -51.02 -13.96
CA GLU A 490 10.07 -50.63 -14.83
C GLU A 490 10.01 -49.15 -15.19
N GLY A 491 8.89 -48.46 -14.93
CA GLY A 491 8.63 -47.07 -15.28
C GLY A 491 7.99 -46.84 -16.65
N GLU A 492 7.58 -47.90 -17.32
CA GLU A 492 6.87 -47.83 -18.62
C GLU A 492 5.42 -47.30 -18.43
N VAL A 493 4.96 -46.44 -19.32
CA VAL A 493 3.63 -45.83 -19.23
C VAL A 493 2.56 -46.80 -19.76
N LEU A 494 1.71 -47.29 -18.86
CA LEU A 494 0.62 -48.20 -19.15
C LEU A 494 -0.61 -47.46 -19.66
N ALA A 495 -0.97 -46.33 -19.04
CA ALA A 495 -2.13 -45.51 -19.41
C ALA A 495 -1.82 -44.03 -19.08
N ARG A 496 -2.43 -43.09 -19.80
CA ARG A 496 -2.24 -41.68 -19.62
C ARG A 496 -3.47 -40.82 -19.90
N ALA A 497 -3.54 -39.64 -19.30
CA ALA A 497 -4.48 -38.57 -19.59
C ALA A 497 -3.78 -37.21 -19.52
N GLY A 498 -4.17 -36.27 -20.37
CA GLY A 498 -3.55 -34.94 -20.46
C GLY A 498 -2.35 -34.88 -21.41
N GLY A 499 -1.41 -33.98 -21.10
CA GLY A 499 -0.20 -33.78 -21.90
C GLY A 499 0.73 -35.00 -21.89
N ASP A 500 1.73 -34.99 -22.79
CA ASP A 500 2.80 -35.99 -22.75
C ASP A 500 3.60 -35.83 -21.47
N PRO A 501 3.98 -36.95 -20.80
CA PRO A 501 4.84 -36.90 -19.63
C PRO A 501 6.12 -36.12 -19.94
N ARG A 502 6.40 -35.09 -19.15
CA ARG A 502 7.65 -34.31 -19.27
C ARG A 502 8.85 -35.02 -18.68
N SER A 503 8.60 -36.10 -18.00
CA SER A 503 9.61 -36.97 -17.39
C SER A 503 9.57 -38.33 -18.04
N ASP A 504 10.57 -38.66 -18.87
CA ASP A 504 10.75 -40.00 -19.39
C ASP A 504 11.12 -40.96 -18.21
N GLY A 505 10.30 -42.00 -18.01
CA GLY A 505 10.60 -43.09 -17.09
C GLY A 505 10.70 -42.70 -15.61
N VAL A 506 9.69 -42.06 -15.05
CA VAL A 506 9.63 -41.83 -13.59
C VAL A 506 9.38 -43.17 -12.89
N ALA A 507 10.46 -43.86 -12.53
CA ALA A 507 10.36 -45.03 -11.69
C ALA A 507 9.63 -44.71 -10.37
N PRO A 508 8.85 -45.66 -9.82
CA PRO A 508 8.27 -45.51 -8.49
C PRO A 508 9.28 -45.03 -7.49
N SER A 509 8.98 -43.96 -6.77
CA SER A 509 9.91 -43.34 -5.82
C SER A 509 9.34 -43.37 -4.41
N THR A 510 10.22 -43.58 -3.45
CA THR A 510 9.88 -43.48 -2.01
C THR A 510 9.48 -42.05 -1.58
N GLN A 511 9.79 -41.04 -2.40
CA GLN A 511 9.34 -39.66 -2.13
C GLN A 511 7.97 -39.40 -2.80
N PRO A 512 6.92 -39.13 -2.01
CA PRO A 512 5.58 -38.97 -2.52
C PRO A 512 5.41 -37.77 -3.47
N VAL A 513 6.16 -36.69 -3.21
CA VAL A 513 6.23 -35.51 -4.07
C VAL A 513 7.68 -35.12 -4.26
N ARG A 514 8.06 -34.80 -5.49
CA ARG A 514 9.43 -34.38 -5.82
C ARG A 514 9.44 -33.39 -6.97
N ILE A 515 10.54 -32.65 -7.09
CA ILE A 515 10.84 -31.83 -8.25
C ILE A 515 11.79 -32.59 -9.18
N LEU A 516 11.51 -32.55 -10.46
CA LEU A 516 12.40 -33.09 -11.47
C LEU A 516 13.20 -31.93 -12.06
N ASP A 517 14.52 -32.02 -11.99
CA ASP A 517 15.43 -31.09 -12.66
C ASP A 517 15.60 -31.56 -14.10
N THR A 518 14.60 -31.26 -14.92
CA THR A 518 14.65 -31.56 -16.33
C THR A 518 15.48 -30.49 -17.04
N LYS A 519 16.09 -30.83 -18.17
CA LYS A 519 16.80 -29.88 -19.04
C LYS A 519 15.91 -28.71 -19.53
N SER A 520 14.62 -28.77 -19.23
CA SER A 520 13.65 -27.69 -19.49
C SER A 520 13.84 -26.58 -18.46
N LYS A 521 13.68 -25.33 -18.89
CA LYS A 521 13.75 -24.14 -18.02
C LYS A 521 12.55 -24.02 -17.06
N GLU A 522 11.63 -24.98 -17.06
CA GLU A 522 10.44 -25.00 -16.22
C GLU A 522 10.54 -26.10 -15.16
N PRO A 523 10.23 -25.78 -13.88
CA PRO A 523 10.18 -26.79 -12.83
C PRO A 523 9.06 -27.79 -13.08
N VAL A 524 9.37 -29.08 -13.07
CA VAL A 524 8.39 -30.16 -13.14
C VAL A 524 8.22 -30.78 -11.76
N ILE A 525 7.03 -30.59 -11.16
CA ILE A 525 6.71 -31.10 -9.83
C ILE A 525 5.81 -32.31 -10.04
N VAL A 526 6.23 -33.47 -9.53
CA VAL A 526 5.51 -34.72 -9.66
C VAL A 526 5.09 -35.27 -8.31
N GLY A 527 3.85 -35.75 -8.24
CA GLY A 527 3.37 -36.61 -7.16
C GLY A 527 3.33 -38.06 -7.62
N THR A 528 3.62 -38.99 -6.73
CA THR A 528 3.66 -40.43 -7.01
C THR A 528 2.90 -41.19 -5.94
N ALA A 529 1.99 -42.07 -6.32
CA ALA A 529 1.23 -42.96 -5.43
C ALA A 529 1.34 -44.40 -5.91
N GLU A 530 1.84 -45.27 -5.03
CA GLU A 530 2.02 -46.68 -5.34
C GLU A 530 0.69 -47.42 -5.50
N ILE A 531 0.61 -48.33 -6.47
CA ILE A 531 -0.52 -49.20 -6.68
C ILE A 531 -0.34 -50.45 -5.86
N SER A 532 -1.15 -50.64 -4.83
CA SER A 532 -1.09 -51.82 -3.96
C SER A 532 -1.27 -53.12 -4.70
N GLY A 533 -0.37 -54.10 -4.51
CA GLY A 533 -0.47 -55.44 -5.05
C GLY A 533 0.06 -55.62 -6.49
N ARG A 534 0.32 -54.55 -7.25
CA ARG A 534 0.70 -54.65 -8.69
C ARG A 534 2.11 -54.12 -8.93
N GLY A 535 2.67 -53.37 -7.99
CA GLY A 535 4.04 -52.89 -8.04
C GLY A 535 4.31 -51.83 -9.13
N GLY A 536 3.34 -51.04 -9.48
CA GLY A 536 3.45 -49.81 -10.29
C GLY A 536 3.00 -48.61 -9.50
N ALA A 537 2.88 -47.47 -10.16
CA ALA A 537 2.47 -46.22 -9.52
C ALA A 537 1.58 -45.36 -10.41
N VAL A 538 0.72 -44.58 -9.81
CA VAL A 538 0.06 -43.43 -10.46
C VAL A 538 0.94 -42.21 -10.25
N VAL A 539 1.24 -41.50 -11.32
CA VAL A 539 2.06 -40.29 -11.33
C VAL A 539 1.21 -39.12 -11.81
N GLY A 540 1.30 -38.01 -11.11
CA GLY A 540 0.64 -36.75 -11.52
C GLY A 540 1.65 -35.62 -11.59
N GLU A 541 1.71 -34.95 -12.74
CA GLU A 541 2.50 -33.73 -12.92
C GLU A 541 1.67 -32.52 -12.54
N PHE A 542 2.13 -31.76 -11.54
CA PHE A 542 1.44 -30.55 -11.09
C PHE A 542 1.63 -29.41 -12.10
N ARG A 543 0.56 -28.69 -12.38
CA ARG A 543 0.61 -27.48 -13.18
C ARG A 543 1.29 -26.36 -12.41
N ILE A 544 2.40 -25.82 -12.92
CA ILE A 544 3.16 -24.77 -12.24
C ILE A 544 2.35 -23.48 -12.10
N ASP A 545 1.49 -23.15 -13.08
CA ASP A 545 0.62 -21.99 -13.01
C ASP A 545 -0.41 -22.09 -11.90
N PHE A 546 -0.90 -23.28 -11.58
CA PHE A 546 -1.76 -23.51 -10.43
C PHE A 546 -1.01 -23.14 -9.13
N LEU A 547 0.22 -23.62 -8.95
CA LEU A 547 1.04 -23.30 -7.76
C LEU A 547 1.37 -21.80 -7.69
N ASN A 548 1.74 -21.18 -8.82
CA ASN A 548 2.01 -19.75 -8.89
C ASN A 548 0.75 -18.92 -8.59
N SER A 549 -0.44 -19.40 -8.95
CA SER A 549 -1.70 -18.74 -8.62
C SER A 549 -1.98 -18.67 -7.11
N LEU A 550 -1.53 -19.70 -6.36
CA LEU A 550 -1.66 -19.72 -4.90
C LEU A 550 -0.82 -18.62 -4.24
N LEU A 551 0.29 -18.21 -4.88
CA LEU A 551 1.23 -17.20 -4.38
C LEU A 551 0.74 -15.76 -4.60
N LYS A 552 -0.25 -15.53 -5.45
CA LYS A 552 -0.80 -14.20 -5.71
C LYS A 552 -1.63 -13.72 -4.53
N ARG A 553 -1.04 -12.87 -3.68
CA ARG A 553 -1.67 -12.29 -2.50
C ARG A 553 -1.42 -10.78 -2.42
N PRO A 554 -2.46 -9.95 -2.25
CA PRO A 554 -2.28 -8.51 -2.10
C PRO A 554 -1.47 -8.21 -0.83
N GLY A 555 -0.60 -7.20 -0.89
CA GLY A 555 0.12 -6.69 0.26
C GLY A 555 1.25 -7.59 0.83
N LEU A 556 1.68 -8.63 0.11
CA LEU A 556 2.88 -9.40 0.42
C LEU A 556 4.09 -9.02 -0.46
N GLY A 557 3.85 -8.16 -1.47
CA GLY A 557 4.90 -7.78 -2.42
C GLY A 557 5.28 -8.93 -3.34
N GLN A 558 6.58 -9.11 -3.55
CA GLN A 558 7.11 -10.22 -4.33
C GLN A 558 7.20 -11.47 -3.46
N VAL A 559 6.69 -12.58 -3.99
CA VAL A 559 6.72 -13.88 -3.34
C VAL A 559 7.48 -14.85 -4.22
N ARG A 560 8.38 -15.65 -3.62
CA ARG A 560 9.14 -16.71 -4.28
C ARG A 560 9.03 -17.99 -3.46
N VAL A 561 8.97 -19.12 -4.15
CA VAL A 561 9.18 -20.44 -3.55
C VAL A 561 10.57 -20.89 -3.94
N VAL A 562 11.34 -21.34 -2.96
CA VAL A 562 12.68 -21.87 -3.18
C VAL A 562 12.76 -23.31 -2.71
N ASP A 563 13.57 -24.11 -3.41
CA ASP A 563 13.85 -25.50 -3.06
C ASP A 563 14.84 -25.63 -1.90
N ALA A 564 15.22 -26.87 -1.56
CA ALA A 564 16.19 -27.15 -0.51
C ALA A 564 17.59 -26.57 -0.82
N GLU A 565 17.96 -26.43 -2.08
CA GLU A 565 19.18 -25.83 -2.60
C GLU A 565 19.09 -24.31 -2.71
N ARG A 566 17.95 -23.71 -2.30
CA ARG A 566 17.66 -22.27 -2.33
C ARG A 566 17.57 -21.70 -3.74
N ARG A 567 17.16 -22.53 -4.73
CA ARG A 567 16.88 -22.13 -6.09
C ARG A 567 15.39 -21.80 -6.24
N VAL A 568 15.06 -20.77 -7.00
CA VAL A 568 13.67 -20.33 -7.21
C VAL A 568 12.93 -21.33 -8.10
N ILE A 569 11.80 -21.84 -7.62
CA ILE A 569 10.96 -22.81 -8.34
C ILE A 569 9.54 -22.30 -8.61
N GLY A 570 9.16 -21.15 -8.05
CA GLY A 570 7.85 -20.53 -8.26
C GLY A 570 7.80 -19.09 -7.78
N GLY A 571 6.82 -18.33 -8.26
CA GLY A 571 6.63 -16.92 -7.84
C GLY A 571 5.31 -16.31 -8.29
N ASN A 572 4.91 -15.23 -7.58
CA ASN A 572 3.70 -14.48 -7.92
C ASN A 572 3.89 -13.49 -9.08
N THR A 573 5.13 -13.19 -9.42
CA THR A 573 5.55 -12.35 -10.54
C THR A 573 6.61 -13.09 -11.34
N GLY A 574 7.01 -12.58 -12.50
CA GLY A 574 8.04 -13.21 -13.33
C GLY A 574 9.30 -13.59 -12.53
N TYR A 575 9.81 -14.78 -12.75
CA TYR A 575 11.02 -15.32 -12.12
C TYR A 575 11.78 -16.18 -13.13
N LEU A 576 13.05 -16.39 -12.85
CA LEU A 576 13.89 -17.35 -13.58
C LEU A 576 14.00 -18.63 -12.72
N ALA A 577 13.56 -19.75 -13.28
CA ALA A 577 13.56 -21.00 -12.57
C ALA A 577 14.98 -21.51 -12.33
N PHE A 578 15.19 -22.14 -11.19
CA PHE A 578 16.46 -22.70 -10.73
C PHE A 578 17.60 -21.69 -10.50
N GLU A 579 17.31 -20.39 -10.58
CA GLU A 579 18.26 -19.36 -10.17
C GLU A 579 18.19 -19.11 -8.66
N LYS A 580 19.32 -18.68 -8.10
CA LYS A 580 19.39 -18.25 -6.70
C LYS A 580 18.68 -16.91 -6.53
N LEU A 581 18.23 -16.65 -5.29
CA LEU A 581 17.67 -15.34 -4.95
C LEU A 581 18.71 -14.24 -5.24
N ALA A 582 18.28 -13.20 -5.95
CA ALA A 582 19.16 -12.10 -6.37
C ALA A 582 19.80 -11.33 -5.20
N ASN A 583 19.18 -11.36 -4.02
CA ASN A 583 19.64 -10.64 -2.85
C ASN A 583 20.21 -11.62 -1.80
N SER A 584 21.49 -11.47 -1.46
CA SER A 584 22.18 -12.31 -0.48
C SER A 584 21.55 -12.27 0.93
N ARG A 585 20.88 -11.17 1.30
CA ARG A 585 20.17 -11.06 2.58
C ARG A 585 18.90 -11.89 2.61
N LEU A 586 18.18 -11.98 1.47
CA LEU A 586 17.05 -12.89 1.33
C LEU A 586 17.50 -14.34 1.37
N ASP A 587 18.62 -14.67 0.73
CA ASP A 587 19.22 -16.01 0.79
C ASP A 587 19.62 -16.39 2.22
N ALA A 588 20.24 -15.46 2.96
CA ALA A 588 20.56 -15.66 4.37
C ALA A 588 19.32 -15.81 5.27
N LEU A 589 18.22 -15.06 4.97
CA LEU A 589 16.96 -15.18 5.68
C LEU A 589 16.34 -16.57 5.49
N VAL A 590 16.34 -17.08 4.25
CA VAL A 590 15.88 -18.44 3.92
C VAL A 590 16.73 -19.48 4.65
N ALA A 591 18.06 -19.35 4.62
CA ALA A 591 18.96 -20.25 5.31
C ALA A 591 18.69 -20.24 6.83
N GLY A 592 18.51 -19.07 7.43
CA GLY A 592 18.20 -18.91 8.84
C GLY A 592 16.83 -19.49 9.23
N SER A 593 15.81 -19.35 8.39
CA SER A 593 14.47 -19.90 8.65
C SER A 593 14.43 -21.43 8.61
N ASN A 594 15.32 -22.05 7.84
CA ASN A 594 15.46 -23.50 7.75
C ASN A 594 16.24 -24.11 8.92
N GLN A 595 16.94 -23.30 9.73
CA GLN A 595 17.63 -23.82 10.93
C GLN A 595 16.58 -24.20 11.97
N LYS A 596 16.74 -25.42 12.49
CA LYS A 596 15.88 -25.94 13.55
C LYS A 596 16.19 -25.23 14.87
N VAL A 597 15.20 -24.54 15.41
CA VAL A 597 15.25 -24.02 16.78
C VAL A 597 14.38 -24.93 17.63
N GLY A 598 14.97 -25.84 18.37
CA GLY A 598 14.25 -26.93 19.06
C GLY A 598 13.88 -28.06 18.09
N LEU A 599 12.60 -28.45 18.05
CA LEU A 599 12.14 -29.60 17.26
C LEU A 599 11.74 -29.25 15.81
N SER A 600 11.58 -27.97 15.47
CA SER A 600 11.10 -27.55 14.16
C SER A 600 11.69 -26.22 13.71
N ALA A 601 11.81 -26.04 12.40
CA ALA A 601 12.10 -24.75 11.80
C ALA A 601 10.92 -23.76 12.02
N ARG A 602 11.21 -22.46 12.06
CA ARG A 602 10.22 -21.42 12.33
C ARG A 602 10.26 -20.31 11.29
N PRO A 603 9.11 -19.71 10.95
CA PRO A 603 9.09 -18.55 10.09
C PRO A 603 9.84 -17.38 10.74
N SER A 604 10.56 -16.63 9.94
CA SER A 604 11.32 -15.45 10.35
C SER A 604 10.96 -14.24 9.51
N GLY A 605 11.02 -13.05 10.12
CA GLY A 605 10.77 -11.77 9.46
C GLY A 605 11.87 -10.79 9.83
N VAL A 606 12.32 -10.01 8.86
CA VAL A 606 13.40 -9.03 9.02
C VAL A 606 13.11 -7.75 8.28
N LEU A 607 13.72 -6.66 8.79
CA LEU A 607 13.93 -5.43 8.05
C LEU A 607 15.37 -5.39 7.57
N TYR A 608 15.57 -4.99 6.33
CA TYR A 608 16.91 -4.74 5.82
C TYR A 608 16.89 -3.57 4.84
N ARG A 609 18.06 -2.93 4.65
CA ARG A 609 18.20 -1.79 3.74
C ARG A 609 18.83 -2.27 2.42
N THR A 610 18.24 -1.83 1.31
CA THR A 610 18.79 -2.05 -0.04
C THR A 610 18.91 -0.68 -0.69
N GLY A 611 20.13 -0.13 -0.77
CA GLY A 611 20.32 1.28 -1.11
C GLY A 611 19.65 2.17 -0.07
N ASP A 612 18.83 3.12 -0.51
CA ASP A 612 18.08 4.04 0.35
C ASP A 612 16.74 3.48 0.83
N ASP A 613 16.28 2.35 0.27
CA ASP A 613 14.98 1.76 0.61
C ASP A 613 15.08 0.74 1.76
N ILE A 614 14.14 0.85 2.70
CA ILE A 614 13.91 -0.18 3.73
C ILE A 614 13.03 -1.27 3.10
N GLN A 615 13.49 -2.51 3.18
CA GLN A 615 12.76 -3.68 2.71
C GLN A 615 12.25 -4.48 3.92
N ILE A 616 11.00 -4.94 3.82
CA ILE A 616 10.39 -5.87 4.76
C ILE A 616 10.40 -7.23 4.08
N ALA A 617 10.94 -8.24 4.73
CA ALA A 617 10.95 -9.60 4.21
C ALA A 617 10.58 -10.62 5.28
N ALA A 618 10.00 -11.72 4.84
CA ALA A 618 9.72 -12.87 5.68
C ALA A 618 10.00 -14.17 4.90
N ALA A 619 10.46 -15.19 5.61
CA ALA A 619 10.66 -16.51 5.06
C ALA A 619 10.02 -17.55 5.98
N ALA A 620 9.31 -18.50 5.41
CA ALA A 620 8.64 -19.58 6.12
C ALA A 620 8.94 -20.92 5.44
N PRO A 621 9.54 -21.87 6.15
CA PRO A 621 9.84 -23.20 5.63
C PRO A 621 8.60 -24.11 5.67
N PHE A 622 8.57 -25.14 4.82
CA PHE A 622 7.57 -26.19 4.90
C PHE A 622 7.73 -26.97 6.21
N VAL A 623 6.82 -26.73 7.15
CA VAL A 623 6.78 -27.42 8.45
C VAL A 623 5.45 -28.18 8.56
N GLY A 624 5.48 -29.37 9.14
CA GLY A 624 4.29 -30.20 9.34
C GLY A 624 4.37 -31.55 8.64
N GLY A 625 3.26 -32.29 8.64
CA GLY A 625 3.19 -33.65 8.07
C GLY A 625 2.77 -33.67 6.61
N GLY A 626 2.69 -34.88 6.05
CA GLY A 626 2.21 -35.15 4.69
C GLY A 626 3.32 -35.33 3.66
N ALA A 627 2.91 -35.55 2.42
CA ALA A 627 3.75 -35.89 1.29
C ALA A 627 4.81 -34.80 0.95
N ALA A 628 4.44 -33.54 1.14
CA ALA A 628 5.32 -32.40 0.85
C ALA A 628 6.35 -32.11 1.95
N LYS A 629 6.35 -32.83 3.09
CA LYS A 629 7.28 -32.59 4.20
C LYS A 629 8.73 -32.75 3.80
N SER A 630 9.04 -33.71 2.95
CA SER A 630 10.42 -34.06 2.55
C SER A 630 11.03 -33.08 1.53
N LEU A 631 10.23 -32.14 0.99
CA LEU A 631 10.69 -31.23 -0.06
C LEU A 631 11.70 -30.19 0.42
N GLY A 632 11.67 -29.80 1.71
CA GLY A 632 12.54 -28.77 2.26
C GLY A 632 12.36 -27.37 1.65
N TRP A 633 11.20 -27.13 1.05
CA TRP A 633 10.90 -25.84 0.39
C TRP A 633 10.66 -24.73 1.40
N THR A 634 10.93 -23.50 0.97
CA THR A 634 10.70 -22.29 1.74
C THR A 634 10.00 -21.26 0.88
N VAL A 635 8.97 -20.62 1.41
CA VAL A 635 8.37 -19.45 0.78
C VAL A 635 9.00 -18.19 1.38
N VAL A 636 9.42 -17.28 0.51
CA VAL A 636 9.95 -15.97 0.90
C VAL A 636 9.12 -14.87 0.26
N SER A 637 8.74 -13.88 1.05
CA SER A 637 8.03 -12.68 0.58
C SER A 637 8.82 -11.43 0.95
N TYR A 638 8.83 -10.42 0.08
CA TYR A 638 9.52 -9.17 0.34
C TYR A 638 8.89 -8.00 -0.41
N GLN A 639 8.90 -6.83 0.23
CA GLN A 639 8.35 -5.60 -0.33
C GLN A 639 9.07 -4.37 0.23
N PRO A 640 9.15 -3.27 -0.55
CA PRO A 640 9.69 -2.01 -0.05
C PRO A 640 8.71 -1.37 0.95
N ALA A 641 9.25 -0.86 2.06
CA ALA A 641 8.45 -0.16 3.07
C ALA A 641 7.85 1.15 2.53
N SER A 642 8.50 1.77 1.53
CA SER A 642 8.01 2.97 0.84
C SER A 642 6.68 2.75 0.09
N GLY A 643 6.38 1.50 -0.30
CA GLY A 643 5.09 1.11 -0.89
C GLY A 643 3.94 0.99 0.11
N LEU A 644 4.22 1.04 1.42
CA LEU A 644 3.23 0.92 2.47
C LEU A 644 2.70 2.31 2.88
N ALA A 645 1.44 2.37 3.33
CA ALA A 645 0.82 3.60 3.83
C ALA A 645 1.31 3.93 5.25
N ILE A 646 2.62 4.16 5.39
CA ILE A 646 3.27 4.57 6.63
C ILE A 646 3.24 6.10 6.69
N PRO A 647 2.78 6.72 7.81
CA PRO A 647 2.60 8.16 7.91
C PRO A 647 3.89 8.97 7.63
N GLU A 648 5.04 8.47 8.03
CA GLU A 648 6.35 9.11 7.86
C GLU A 648 6.71 9.28 6.38
N TYR A 649 6.47 8.29 5.53
CA TYR A 649 6.66 8.42 4.08
C TYR A 649 5.71 9.43 3.45
N SER A 650 4.44 9.45 3.89
CA SER A 650 3.47 10.42 3.39
C SER A 650 3.83 11.85 3.82
N LEU A 651 4.35 12.03 5.03
CA LEU A 651 4.85 13.31 5.52
C LEU A 651 6.06 13.77 4.71
N GLN A 652 7.03 12.88 4.49
CA GLN A 652 8.20 13.16 3.66
C GLN A 652 7.80 13.65 2.26
N ASN A 653 6.95 12.93 1.55
CA ASN A 653 6.49 13.29 0.21
C ASN A 653 5.76 14.64 0.19
N ARG A 654 4.88 14.91 1.16
CA ARG A 654 4.18 16.20 1.28
C ARG A 654 5.13 17.36 1.58
N THR A 655 6.15 17.13 2.40
CA THR A 655 7.16 18.14 2.76
C THR A 655 8.05 18.46 1.56
N VAL A 656 8.47 17.46 0.76
CA VAL A 656 9.19 17.67 -0.52
C VAL A 656 8.36 18.53 -1.47
N LEU A 657 7.09 18.17 -1.66
CA LEU A 657 6.21 18.89 -2.57
C LEU A 657 6.00 20.35 -2.11
N ALA A 658 5.77 20.57 -0.82
CA ALA A 658 5.62 21.92 -0.25
C ALA A 658 6.92 22.74 -0.40
N GLY A 659 8.09 22.12 -0.18
CA GLY A 659 9.39 22.75 -0.36
C GLY A 659 9.66 23.16 -1.81
N LEU A 660 9.43 22.27 -2.77
CA LEU A 660 9.57 22.55 -4.20
C LEU A 660 8.61 23.66 -4.68
N LEU A 661 7.35 23.61 -4.25
CA LEU A 661 6.38 24.66 -4.53
C LEU A 661 6.82 26.01 -3.94
N GLY A 662 7.34 26.00 -2.72
CA GLY A 662 7.89 27.19 -2.07
C GLY A 662 9.06 27.81 -2.83
N ILE A 663 10.02 26.99 -3.23
CA ILE A 663 11.21 27.46 -3.98
C ILE A 663 10.81 28.02 -5.35
N THR A 664 9.95 27.33 -6.09
CA THR A 664 9.50 27.78 -7.43
C THR A 664 8.69 29.07 -7.36
N ALA A 665 7.78 29.19 -6.40
CA ALA A 665 7.00 30.40 -6.17
C ALA A 665 7.91 31.57 -5.75
N ALA A 666 8.87 31.35 -4.86
CA ALA A 666 9.85 32.36 -4.44
C ALA A 666 10.71 32.82 -5.63
N ALA A 667 11.24 31.92 -6.43
CA ALA A 667 12.04 32.25 -7.62
C ALA A 667 11.23 33.08 -8.64
N ALA A 668 9.98 32.68 -8.90
CA ALA A 668 9.08 33.42 -9.78
C ALA A 668 8.76 34.83 -9.26
N CYS A 669 8.46 35.00 -7.97
CA CYS A 669 8.19 36.29 -7.36
C CYS A 669 9.42 37.21 -7.35
N LEU A 670 10.59 36.68 -7.01
CA LEU A 670 11.83 37.46 -7.01
C LEU A 670 12.24 37.87 -8.43
N GLY A 671 12.09 36.98 -9.41
CA GLY A 671 12.31 37.28 -10.82
C GLY A 671 11.36 38.40 -11.31
N TRP A 672 10.08 38.32 -10.95
CA TRP A 672 9.10 39.33 -11.29
C TRP A 672 9.40 40.68 -10.63
N LEU A 673 9.72 40.70 -9.32
CA LEU A 673 10.15 41.93 -8.64
C LEU A 673 11.41 42.54 -9.27
N HIS A 674 12.35 41.72 -9.70
CA HIS A 674 13.54 42.17 -10.41
C HIS A 674 13.18 42.92 -11.70
N ILE A 675 12.26 42.35 -12.50
CA ILE A 675 11.85 42.93 -13.83
C ILE A 675 11.02 44.18 -13.62
N VAL A 676 10.05 44.19 -12.70
CA VAL A 676 9.05 45.26 -12.58
C VAL A 676 9.53 46.41 -11.70
N VAL A 677 10.39 46.14 -10.70
CA VAL A 677 10.79 47.16 -9.74
C VAL A 677 12.25 47.56 -9.91
N VAL A 678 13.18 46.57 -9.84
CA VAL A 678 14.64 46.88 -9.77
C VAL A 678 15.16 47.43 -11.08
N ARG A 679 14.79 46.85 -12.20
CA ARG A 679 15.28 47.23 -13.53
C ARG A 679 14.83 48.64 -13.93
N PRO A 680 13.51 49.03 -13.79
CA PRO A 680 13.05 50.38 -14.05
C PRO A 680 13.66 51.41 -13.11
N LEU A 681 13.77 51.11 -11.81
CA LEU A 681 14.32 52.01 -10.81
C LEU A 681 15.76 52.36 -11.07
N ARG A 682 16.57 51.41 -11.54
CA ARG A 682 17.96 51.66 -11.95
C ARG A 682 18.03 52.56 -13.18
N ALA A 683 17.22 52.26 -14.20
CA ALA A 683 17.19 53.07 -15.39
C ALA A 683 16.92 54.56 -15.07
N VAL A 684 15.95 54.81 -14.17
CA VAL A 684 15.66 56.19 -13.72
C VAL A 684 16.79 56.78 -12.86
N THR A 685 17.47 55.97 -12.05
CA THR A 685 18.62 56.43 -11.28
C THR A 685 19.76 56.89 -12.20
N ASP A 686 20.12 56.08 -13.18
CA ASP A 686 21.20 56.38 -14.14
C ASP A 686 20.84 57.63 -14.98
N GLN A 687 19.56 57.79 -15.37
CA GLN A 687 19.06 58.98 -16.06
C GLN A 687 19.08 60.23 -15.18
N ALA A 688 18.73 60.15 -13.90
CA ALA A 688 18.76 61.24 -12.97
C ALA A 688 20.19 61.74 -12.69
N GLU A 689 21.15 60.78 -12.55
CA GLU A 689 22.56 61.07 -12.40
C GLU A 689 23.19 61.70 -13.65
N ALA A 690 22.84 61.19 -14.86
CA ALA A 690 23.30 61.79 -16.10
C ALA A 690 22.80 63.21 -16.24
N LEU A 691 21.49 63.48 -15.93
CA LEU A 691 20.96 64.83 -15.95
C LEU A 691 21.65 65.75 -14.94
N ALA A 692 21.85 65.27 -13.69
CA ALA A 692 22.58 66.02 -12.65
C ALA A 692 24.07 66.24 -13.05
N GLY A 693 24.68 65.34 -13.84
CA GLY A 693 26.02 65.46 -14.38
C GLY A 693 26.12 66.34 -15.62
N GLY A 694 25.00 66.97 -16.06
CA GLY A 694 24.99 67.93 -17.16
C GLY A 694 24.55 67.39 -18.51
N ASP A 695 24.11 66.19 -18.66
CA ASP A 695 23.49 65.66 -19.88
C ASP A 695 22.07 66.21 -20.05
N ARG A 696 21.95 67.28 -20.84
CA ARG A 696 20.66 67.93 -21.14
C ARG A 696 20.14 67.57 -22.53
N ARG A 697 20.90 66.78 -23.34
CA ARG A 697 20.52 66.38 -24.68
C ARG A 697 19.64 65.14 -24.74
N THR A 698 19.88 64.17 -23.86
CA THR A 698 19.13 62.95 -23.83
C THR A 698 17.73 63.18 -23.32
N VAL A 699 16.69 62.92 -24.14
CA VAL A 699 15.28 63.06 -23.78
C VAL A 699 14.87 61.88 -22.93
N LEU A 700 14.20 62.16 -21.80
CA LEU A 700 13.78 61.15 -20.84
C LEU A 700 12.33 60.71 -21.15
N TYR A 701 12.20 59.50 -21.70
CA TYR A 701 10.86 58.97 -22.04
C TYR A 701 10.25 58.17 -20.85
N PRO A 702 9.10 58.55 -20.32
CA PRO A 702 8.41 57.82 -19.25
C PRO A 702 7.77 56.52 -19.84
N ARG A 703 8.48 55.39 -19.74
CA ARG A 703 8.03 54.11 -20.24
C ARG A 703 7.00 53.41 -19.31
N HIS A 704 6.87 53.86 -18.09
CA HIS A 704 5.99 53.29 -17.06
C HIS A 704 4.91 54.27 -16.60
N HIS A 705 3.73 53.76 -16.27
CA HIS A 705 2.59 54.57 -15.76
C HIS A 705 2.49 54.52 -14.23
N ASP A 706 3.57 54.27 -13.53
CA ASP A 706 3.69 54.13 -12.09
C ASP A 706 4.47 55.30 -11.45
N GLU A 707 4.84 55.14 -10.17
CA GLU A 707 5.60 56.13 -9.39
C GLU A 707 6.99 56.35 -10.06
N VAL A 708 7.58 55.32 -10.67
CA VAL A 708 8.85 55.43 -11.38
C VAL A 708 8.71 56.27 -12.64
N GLY A 709 7.63 56.04 -13.41
CA GLY A 709 7.30 56.86 -14.59
C GLY A 709 6.89 58.29 -14.24
N ALA A 710 6.33 58.51 -13.06
CA ALA A 710 6.00 59.84 -12.58
C ALA A 710 7.28 60.63 -12.19
N VAL A 711 8.25 60.00 -11.57
CA VAL A 711 9.59 60.59 -11.32
C VAL A 711 10.29 60.88 -12.65
N THR A 712 10.23 59.98 -13.63
CA THR A 712 10.85 60.21 -14.97
C THR A 712 10.24 61.40 -15.66
N ARG A 713 8.90 61.57 -15.61
CA ARG A 713 8.24 62.77 -16.17
C ARG A 713 8.70 64.04 -15.49
N SER A 714 8.83 64.03 -14.15
CA SER A 714 9.34 65.19 -13.43
C SER A 714 10.76 65.54 -13.77
N LEU A 715 11.63 64.52 -13.96
CA LEU A 715 13.01 64.71 -14.41
C LEU A 715 13.09 65.28 -15.81
N GLU A 716 12.23 64.87 -16.73
CA GLU A 716 12.18 65.43 -18.08
C GLU A 716 11.75 66.92 -18.07
N LEU A 717 10.77 67.28 -17.23
CA LEU A 717 10.38 68.69 -17.05
C LEU A 717 11.56 69.52 -16.48
N LEU A 718 12.27 69.00 -15.48
CA LEU A 718 13.44 69.65 -14.94
C LEU A 718 14.56 69.76 -15.96
N ARG A 719 14.77 68.77 -16.86
CA ARG A 719 15.71 68.83 -17.97
C ARG A 719 15.36 69.99 -18.90
N GLN A 720 14.09 70.13 -19.24
CA GLN A 720 13.58 71.26 -20.10
C GLN A 720 13.85 72.60 -19.45
N GLN A 721 13.57 72.77 -18.16
CA GLN A 721 13.84 73.98 -17.40
C GLN A 721 15.35 74.32 -17.36
N LEU A 722 16.22 73.32 -17.13
CA LEU A 722 17.68 73.52 -17.16
C LEU A 722 18.19 73.89 -18.56
N ALA A 723 17.59 73.37 -19.65
CA ALA A 723 17.93 73.73 -21.01
C ALA A 723 17.51 75.14 -21.39
N GLU A 724 16.35 75.59 -20.92
CA GLU A 724 15.86 76.98 -21.09
C GLU A 724 16.71 77.99 -20.31
N LEU A 725 17.09 77.70 -19.08
CA LEU A 725 17.99 78.63 -18.30
C LEU A 725 19.28 78.85 -19.02
N ARG A 726 19.93 77.85 -19.56
CA ARG A 726 21.20 77.98 -20.30
C ARG A 726 21.02 78.78 -21.61
N LYS A 727 19.89 78.65 -22.30
CA LYS A 727 19.58 79.49 -23.47
C LYS A 727 19.45 80.98 -23.09
N ARG A 728 18.88 81.26 -21.94
CA ARG A 728 18.74 82.64 -21.40
C ARG A 728 20.09 83.20 -20.99
N ASP A 729 20.93 82.42 -20.33
CA ASP A 729 22.25 82.82 -19.88
C ASP A 729 23.24 82.99 -21.07
N GLY A 730 23.19 82.09 -22.06
CA GLY A 730 23.91 82.23 -23.31
C GLY A 730 23.47 83.41 -24.16
N ALA A 731 22.28 83.86 -24.03
CA ALA A 731 21.72 85.08 -24.70
C ALA A 731 22.15 86.37 -23.99
N LYS A 732 22.58 86.27 -22.71
CA LYS A 732 23.02 87.44 -21.88
C LYS A 732 24.55 87.69 -21.96
N THR A 733 25.34 86.86 -22.65
CA THR A 733 26.73 87.12 -22.83
C THR A 733 26.86 88.00 -24.10
N PRO A 734 27.14 89.31 -23.99
CA PRO A 734 27.34 90.19 -25.13
C PRO A 734 28.66 89.75 -25.83
N ALA A 735 28.63 89.68 -27.19
CA ALA A 735 29.81 89.61 -28.00
C ALA A 735 30.74 90.79 -27.66
N GLY A 736 31.66 90.55 -26.67
CA GLY A 736 32.76 91.48 -26.40
C GLY A 736 33.83 91.40 -27.47
N ARG A 737 33.94 92.45 -28.16
CA ARG A 737 34.84 92.94 -29.09
C ARG A 737 36.32 92.48 -28.95
N ASN A 738 36.90 92.24 -30.06
CA ASN A 738 38.25 92.32 -30.56
C ASN A 738 39.13 91.12 -30.35
#